data_694f6fd56f373a559c9065dadb7e6251
#
_entry.id   694f6fd56f373a559c9065dadb7e6251
#
_cell.length_a   1.000
_cell.length_b   1.000
_cell.length_c   1.000
_cell.angle_alpha   90.00
_cell.angle_beta   90.00
_cell.angle_gamma   90.00
#
_symmetry.space_group_name_H-M   'P 1'
#
loop_
_entity.id
_entity.type
_entity.pdbx_description
1 polymer ?
#
loop_
_entity_poly.entity_id
_entity_poly.type
_entity_poly.pdbx_seq_one_letter_code
_entity_poly.pdbx_strand_id
1 'polypeptide(L)'
;MDGGNLFYFPNKMERASKEAPPIPLSRFFVEPDPRSPERKDFYLMLPILHRSRRFLHNACSSMALLAALCAPALADTPSVPLMPRPQSVSLSGQDVAIAGGVRIEWAGTPSPMLRRAAARFSSRLAQVAGAPVSGGAPVVLHISSRSDPAYLSVQEREHYTLNVTAQNGIRLDADGPAGVLHGLATLLQLVVRTPQGPVMREATIDDAPRFAWRGIMIDVSRHFMSVETIQRQLDAMELTKLNVLHWHLSDGTGFRVESLRFPRLHQVGGHNQYYTQAQVRAIVAYAADRGIRIVPEFDVPGHTLSILEAYPELAAQHVPSAEERQSPCSITINTVKTKAICNKVYNLNNAAFDPTKPQTLKFATELYAEMGRLFPDRYFHSGGDEVSPKQWNDNPAILAYMKQHGYADAPALQAAFTAQVERALARQGKIMMGWDEVSEAPIPRDVVVETWRGSKWIGSATQAGHPVVVSSGYYLDLLNPSSEHYKVDPYDPRAVGLSPEEVARARPKQGPMIDAFALDPDAKPLDAAQQKLVLGGEAPLWSEIVSDEMVDARLWPRSAAIAERFWSDASVRDVADMERRLPVIQNELEATGLQASAHENAMIARLTPGNVGPLTVLTSVTNPVRNYAMNRLASHSGDAMLNAPGAIAAPDSFAAMKFNDMAARYVAGEKELAAPLKQMLDLYLANDAGYAAVATTPLLQDARPVSQQLAAVARVGLEAIRKHRSHGRHWHRRVNKLLATQDATFAACATAVASYTHELPPSGLLIAILPGVHALVNHAH
;
A
#
# COMPACT_ATOMS: atom_id res chain seq x y z
N MET A 1 -28.74 -17.96 13.30
CA MET A 1 -28.06 -18.18 11.99
C MET A 1 -27.15 -16.98 11.82
N ASP A 2 -25.86 -17.22 11.94
CA ASP A 2 -24.87 -16.17 12.18
C ASP A 2 -24.36 -15.62 10.84
N GLY A 3 -24.78 -14.41 10.47
CA GLY A 3 -24.15 -13.65 9.41
C GLY A 3 -22.83 -13.06 9.91
N GLY A 4 -21.72 -13.79 9.71
CA GLY A 4 -20.39 -13.24 9.97
C GLY A 4 -19.98 -12.33 8.83
N ASN A 5 -19.55 -11.13 9.12
CA ASN A 5 -19.06 -10.16 8.15
C ASN A 5 -17.83 -10.71 7.39
N LEU A 6 -17.77 -10.49 6.10
CA LEU A 6 -16.67 -10.89 5.22
C LEU A 6 -15.36 -10.19 5.55
N PHE A 7 -15.39 -9.08 6.25
CA PHE A 7 -14.31 -8.10 6.32
C PHE A 7 -13.82 -7.79 7.73
N TYR A 8 -14.28 -8.51 8.75
CA TYR A 8 -13.89 -8.18 10.11
C TYR A 8 -13.31 -9.37 10.88
N PHE A 9 -12.09 -9.22 11.39
CA PHE A 9 -11.41 -10.19 12.23
C PHE A 9 -11.31 -9.68 13.65
N PRO A 10 -11.66 -10.50 14.66
CA PRO A 10 -11.45 -10.13 16.05
C PRO A 10 -9.97 -10.12 16.38
N ASN A 11 -9.45 -8.98 16.83
CA ASN A 11 -8.16 -8.90 17.49
C ASN A 11 -8.16 -9.82 18.72
N LYS A 12 -7.44 -10.92 18.66
CA LYS A 12 -7.00 -11.66 19.85
C LYS A 12 -5.66 -11.07 20.31
N MET A 13 -5.67 -9.85 20.81
CA MET A 13 -4.62 -9.41 21.71
C MET A 13 -5.07 -9.71 23.14
N GLU A 14 -4.56 -10.78 23.69
CA GLU A 14 -4.28 -10.93 25.11
C GLU A 14 -3.57 -12.24 25.40
N ARG A 15 -2.25 -12.17 25.59
CA ARG A 15 -1.48 -12.81 26.65
C ARG A 15 0.00 -12.84 26.34
N ALA A 16 0.73 -11.93 26.93
CA ALA A 16 2.00 -12.18 27.62
C ALA A 16 2.69 -10.86 27.94
N SER A 17 2.23 -10.16 28.96
CA SER A 17 3.10 -9.24 29.71
C SER A 17 3.12 -9.71 31.15
N LYS A 18 4.12 -10.51 31.52
CA LYS A 18 4.59 -10.56 32.88
C LYS A 18 5.74 -9.59 33.02
N GLU A 19 5.54 -8.71 33.96
CA GLU A 19 6.39 -7.60 34.36
C GLU A 19 7.84 -8.03 34.58
N ALA A 20 8.78 -7.28 34.01
CA ALA A 20 10.12 -7.07 34.55
C ALA A 20 10.26 -5.58 34.89
N PRO A 21 10.84 -5.24 36.05
CA PRO A 21 10.91 -3.86 36.51
C PRO A 21 11.87 -3.01 35.70
N PRO A 22 11.70 -1.68 35.65
CA PRO A 22 12.53 -0.79 34.86
C PRO A 22 13.95 -0.67 35.43
N ILE A 23 14.95 -0.89 34.59
CA ILE A 23 16.36 -0.59 34.88
C ILE A 23 16.61 0.87 34.54
N PRO A 24 17.14 1.70 35.44
CA PRO A 24 17.40 3.12 35.16
C PRO A 24 18.63 3.27 34.26
N LEU A 25 18.45 3.93 33.12
CA LEU A 25 19.53 4.41 32.25
C LEU A 25 20.22 5.63 32.90
N SER A 26 21.24 5.38 33.69
CA SER A 26 22.25 6.40 33.96
C SER A 26 23.58 5.73 34.30
N ARG A 27 24.63 6.17 33.60
CA ARG A 27 26.05 5.84 33.71
C ARG A 27 26.54 4.74 32.76
N PHE A 28 27.21 5.21 31.69
CA PHE A 28 28.54 4.74 31.28
C PHE A 28 29.02 5.62 30.11
N PHE A 29 29.51 6.84 30.45
CA PHE A 29 30.59 7.46 29.71
C PHE A 29 31.78 7.44 30.68
N VAL A 30 32.79 6.63 30.34
CA VAL A 30 34.12 6.72 30.94
C VAL A 30 35.08 6.93 29.76
N GLU A 31 35.68 8.11 29.73
CA GLU A 31 36.85 8.42 28.88
C GLU A 31 38.04 7.56 29.31
N PRO A 32 38.90 7.09 28.39
CA PRO A 32 40.07 6.32 28.75
C PRO A 32 41.25 7.27 29.15
N ASP A 33 41.79 7.02 30.33
CA ASP A 33 43.03 7.63 30.88
C ASP A 33 44.25 7.16 30.04
N PRO A 34 45.15 8.08 29.61
CA PRO A 34 46.25 7.74 28.74
C PRO A 34 47.54 7.33 29.50
N ARG A 35 47.48 6.73 30.69
CA ARG A 35 48.69 6.31 31.41
C ARG A 35 48.57 4.93 32.06
N SER A 36 48.96 3.89 31.36
CA SER A 36 49.65 2.74 31.95
C SER A 36 50.27 1.83 30.88
N PRO A 37 51.50 1.37 31.10
CA PRO A 37 52.22 0.55 30.12
C PRO A 37 52.15 -0.92 30.51
N GLU A 38 51.70 -1.77 29.59
CA GLU A 38 52.19 -3.16 29.58
C GLU A 38 52.09 -3.76 28.15
N ARG A 39 53.26 -3.80 27.54
CA ARG A 39 53.54 -4.66 26.39
C ARG A 39 53.86 -6.05 26.94
N LYS A 40 53.18 -7.06 26.48
CA LYS A 40 53.65 -8.41 26.08
C LYS A 40 52.42 -9.29 25.92
N ASP A 41 52.25 -9.75 24.69
CA ASP A 41 51.75 -11.04 24.23
C ASP A 41 50.97 -10.90 22.90
N PHE A 42 51.77 -10.65 21.88
CA PHE A 42 51.33 -10.70 20.48
C PHE A 42 52.05 -11.87 19.79
N TYR A 43 51.70 -13.10 20.12
CA TYR A 43 52.03 -14.28 19.32
C TYR A 43 51.17 -15.44 19.79
N LEU A 44 49.95 -15.58 19.24
CA LEU A 44 49.24 -16.87 19.13
C LEU A 44 47.80 -16.67 18.66
N MET A 45 47.59 -16.11 17.45
CA MET A 45 46.26 -16.14 16.82
C MET A 45 46.37 -16.12 15.27
N LEU A 46 47.03 -17.06 14.67
CA LEU A 46 47.14 -17.13 13.21
C LEU A 46 46.49 -18.35 12.52
N PRO A 47 45.67 -19.22 13.18
CA PRO A 47 44.91 -20.19 12.39
C PRO A 47 43.41 -19.88 12.21
N ILE A 48 42.88 -18.81 12.78
CA ILE A 48 41.40 -18.54 12.69
C ILE A 48 41.02 -17.69 11.47
N LEU A 49 41.94 -16.93 10.91
CA LEU A 49 41.69 -16.04 9.76
C LEU A 49 41.54 -16.74 8.40
N HIS A 50 41.92 -18.04 8.29
CA HIS A 50 41.79 -18.78 7.03
C HIS A 50 40.41 -19.43 6.81
N ARG A 51 39.62 -19.60 7.86
CA ARG A 51 38.20 -20.07 7.73
C ARG A 51 37.22 -18.93 7.46
N SER A 52 37.51 -17.74 7.97
CA SER A 52 36.63 -16.55 7.76
C SER A 52 36.64 -16.02 6.32
N ARG A 53 37.76 -16.19 5.59
CA ARG A 53 37.84 -15.74 4.18
C ARG A 53 37.01 -16.58 3.23
N ARG A 54 36.73 -17.85 3.51
CA ARG A 54 35.83 -18.67 2.68
C ARG A 54 34.35 -18.34 2.94
N PHE A 55 33.98 -17.90 4.14
CA PHE A 55 32.62 -17.48 4.44
C PHE A 55 32.28 -16.12 3.83
N LEU A 56 33.20 -15.16 3.85
CA LEU A 56 32.99 -13.86 3.19
C LEU A 56 32.94 -13.98 1.66
N HIS A 57 33.71 -14.90 1.05
CA HIS A 57 33.64 -15.12 -0.40
C HIS A 57 32.29 -15.71 -0.83
N ASN A 58 31.72 -16.62 -0.06
CA ASN A 58 30.43 -17.21 -0.40
C ASN A 58 29.25 -16.24 -0.15
N ALA A 59 29.32 -15.40 0.89
CA ALA A 59 28.32 -14.37 1.16
C ALA A 59 28.34 -13.24 0.10
N CYS A 60 29.53 -12.75 -0.26
CA CYS A 60 29.69 -11.77 -1.33
C CYS A 60 29.33 -12.33 -2.72
N SER A 61 29.61 -13.62 -2.98
CA SER A 61 29.21 -14.24 -4.25
C SER A 61 27.70 -14.42 -4.38
N SER A 62 26.99 -14.71 -3.27
CA SER A 62 25.53 -14.82 -3.28
C SER A 62 24.84 -13.46 -3.39
N MET A 63 25.36 -12.42 -2.73
CA MET A 63 24.85 -11.05 -2.86
C MET A 63 25.17 -10.44 -4.23
N ALA A 64 26.35 -10.70 -4.79
CA ALA A 64 26.70 -10.26 -6.15
C ALA A 64 25.87 -10.98 -7.22
N LEU A 65 25.46 -12.24 -7.00
CA LEU A 65 24.58 -12.97 -7.91
C LEU A 65 23.15 -12.47 -7.84
N LEU A 66 22.62 -12.12 -6.66
CA LEU A 66 21.31 -11.49 -6.52
C LEU A 66 21.27 -10.06 -7.09
N ALA A 67 22.32 -9.26 -6.87
CA ALA A 67 22.45 -7.94 -7.49
C ALA A 67 22.56 -8.03 -9.02
N ALA A 68 23.20 -9.08 -9.56
CA ALA A 68 23.24 -9.34 -11.00
C ALA A 68 21.87 -9.80 -11.56
N LEU A 69 21.02 -10.44 -10.73
CA LEU A 69 19.64 -10.80 -11.12
C LEU A 69 18.69 -9.60 -11.13
N CYS A 70 19.01 -8.53 -10.38
CA CYS A 70 18.25 -7.27 -10.36
C CYS A 70 18.80 -6.21 -11.35
N ALA A 71 19.90 -6.48 -12.08
CA ALA A 71 20.38 -5.55 -13.10
C ALA A 71 19.38 -5.53 -14.28
N PRO A 72 18.94 -4.36 -14.76
CA PRO A 72 18.03 -4.27 -15.88
C PRO A 72 18.67 -4.89 -17.14
N ALA A 73 17.90 -5.68 -17.88
CA ALA A 73 18.30 -6.16 -19.19
C ALA A 73 18.42 -4.95 -20.12
N LEU A 74 19.66 -4.61 -20.50
CA LEU A 74 19.95 -3.60 -21.51
C LEU A 74 19.85 -4.25 -22.90
N ALA A 75 18.81 -3.97 -23.61
CA ALA A 75 18.74 -3.72 -25.05
C ALA A 75 17.29 -3.82 -25.54
N ASP A 76 16.68 -2.67 -25.70
CA ASP A 76 15.84 -2.33 -26.86
C ASP A 76 15.31 -0.92 -26.67
N THR A 77 15.49 -0.08 -27.70
CA THR A 77 15.11 1.34 -27.85
C THR A 77 14.89 2.14 -26.56
N PRO A 78 15.52 3.29 -26.36
CA PRO A 78 15.49 4.04 -25.11
C PRO A 78 14.11 4.66 -24.86
N SER A 79 13.13 3.87 -24.45
CA SER A 79 11.96 4.43 -23.79
C SER A 79 12.43 4.92 -22.43
N VAL A 80 12.36 6.24 -22.20
CA VAL A 80 12.59 6.78 -20.87
C VAL A 80 11.52 6.20 -19.96
N PRO A 81 11.90 5.60 -18.82
CA PRO A 81 10.96 4.92 -17.92
C PRO A 81 10.19 5.90 -17.04
N LEU A 82 9.61 6.96 -17.65
CA LEU A 82 8.79 7.93 -16.91
C LEU A 82 7.53 7.28 -16.35
N MET A 83 7.28 7.49 -15.07
CA MET A 83 6.08 7.03 -14.38
C MET A 83 5.68 8.03 -13.28
N PRO A 84 4.52 8.68 -13.41
CA PRO A 84 3.52 8.61 -14.48
C PRO A 84 4.04 9.09 -15.85
N ARG A 85 3.54 8.45 -16.92
CA ARG A 85 3.88 8.86 -18.29
C ARG A 85 3.23 10.19 -18.62
N PRO A 86 4.00 11.19 -19.12
CA PRO A 86 3.44 12.47 -19.53
C PRO A 86 2.42 12.37 -20.66
N GLN A 87 1.53 13.36 -20.78
CA GLN A 87 0.56 13.48 -21.87
C GLN A 87 1.26 13.51 -23.24
N SER A 88 2.36 14.28 -23.35
CA SER A 88 3.20 14.33 -24.54
C SER A 88 4.67 14.28 -24.13
N VAL A 89 5.44 13.41 -24.75
CA VAL A 89 6.89 13.30 -24.55
C VAL A 89 7.57 12.99 -25.88
N SER A 90 8.56 13.81 -26.24
CA SER A 90 9.48 13.57 -27.35
C SER A 90 10.90 13.55 -26.80
N LEU A 91 11.64 12.49 -27.12
CA LEU A 91 13.04 12.31 -26.73
C LEU A 91 13.91 12.50 -27.99
N SER A 92 14.98 13.25 -27.87
CA SER A 92 16.04 13.29 -28.86
C SER A 92 17.24 12.45 -28.41
N GLY A 93 18.16 12.15 -29.30
CA GLY A 93 19.28 11.26 -29.01
C GLY A 93 20.48 11.92 -28.30
N GLN A 94 20.40 13.18 -27.91
CA GLN A 94 21.52 13.90 -27.27
C GLN A 94 21.28 14.06 -25.77
N ASP A 95 22.17 13.51 -24.97
CA ASP A 95 22.11 13.61 -23.52
C ASP A 95 22.84 14.87 -23.02
N VAL A 96 22.29 15.53 -21.99
CA VAL A 96 22.88 16.71 -21.37
C VAL A 96 23.72 16.28 -20.18
N ALA A 97 25.04 16.51 -20.21
CA ALA A 97 25.93 16.21 -19.09
C ALA A 97 25.61 17.11 -17.90
N ILE A 98 25.36 16.51 -16.73
CA ILE A 98 25.02 17.23 -15.49
C ILE A 98 26.05 17.02 -14.38
N ALA A 99 27.26 16.61 -14.72
CA ALA A 99 28.34 16.43 -13.76
C ALA A 99 28.73 17.73 -13.01
N GLY A 100 28.48 18.91 -13.58
CA GLY A 100 28.63 20.22 -12.95
C GLY A 100 27.44 20.64 -12.06
N GLY A 101 26.41 19.82 -11.97
CA GLY A 101 25.16 20.14 -11.27
C GLY A 101 24.16 20.93 -12.09
N VAL A 102 23.08 21.29 -11.41
CA VAL A 102 22.00 22.12 -11.98
C VAL A 102 21.87 23.38 -11.15
N ARG A 103 21.96 24.54 -11.78
CA ARG A 103 21.75 25.85 -11.18
C ARG A 103 20.38 26.38 -11.51
N ILE A 104 19.54 26.63 -10.51
CA ILE A 104 18.15 27.06 -10.72
C ILE A 104 18.10 28.59 -10.82
N GLU A 105 17.44 29.07 -11.85
CA GLU A 105 17.12 30.49 -12.07
C GLU A 105 15.61 30.68 -12.19
N TRP A 106 15.08 31.67 -11.48
CA TRP A 106 13.65 31.97 -11.45
C TRP A 106 13.31 33.16 -12.31
N ALA A 107 12.25 33.09 -13.10
CA ALA A 107 11.72 34.22 -13.87
C ALA A 107 11.11 35.32 -12.99
N GLY A 108 10.97 35.10 -11.69
CA GLY A 108 10.44 36.04 -10.70
C GLY A 108 10.86 35.64 -9.30
N THR A 109 10.25 36.19 -8.27
CA THR A 109 10.54 35.82 -6.88
C THR A 109 9.77 34.54 -6.52
N PRO A 110 10.46 33.41 -6.27
CA PRO A 110 9.78 32.17 -5.90
C PRO A 110 9.19 32.27 -4.49
N SER A 111 8.04 31.59 -4.28
CA SER A 111 7.46 31.43 -2.97
C SER A 111 8.37 30.66 -2.00
N PRO A 112 8.16 30.72 -0.68
CA PRO A 112 8.88 29.88 0.26
C PRO A 112 8.77 28.38 -0.02
N MET A 113 7.60 27.90 -0.46
CA MET A 113 7.36 26.52 -0.89
C MET A 113 8.26 26.15 -2.08
N LEU A 114 8.29 26.95 -3.15
CA LEU A 114 9.10 26.68 -4.32
C LEU A 114 10.62 26.72 -4.02
N ARG A 115 11.07 27.61 -3.11
CA ARG A 115 12.49 27.58 -2.66
C ARG A 115 12.84 26.28 -1.95
N ARG A 116 11.95 25.76 -1.09
CA ARG A 116 12.16 24.47 -0.42
C ARG A 116 12.10 23.31 -1.42
N ALA A 117 11.20 23.36 -2.40
CA ALA A 117 11.12 22.39 -3.49
C ALA A 117 12.42 22.33 -4.32
N ALA A 118 12.97 23.48 -4.67
CA ALA A 118 14.25 23.57 -5.36
C ALA A 118 15.42 22.97 -4.55
N ALA A 119 15.44 23.22 -3.24
CA ALA A 119 16.45 22.63 -2.35
C ALA A 119 16.30 21.09 -2.28
N ARG A 120 15.07 20.57 -2.17
CA ARG A 120 14.80 19.12 -2.22
C ARG A 120 15.21 18.52 -3.56
N PHE A 121 14.86 19.16 -4.67
CA PHE A 121 15.26 18.71 -6.01
C PHE A 121 16.78 18.60 -6.12
N SER A 122 17.53 19.60 -5.68
CA SER A 122 19.01 19.58 -5.74
C SER A 122 19.60 18.46 -4.89
N SER A 123 19.04 18.19 -3.70
CA SER A 123 19.45 17.07 -2.85
C SER A 123 19.15 15.71 -3.52
N ARG A 124 17.94 15.51 -4.03
CA ARG A 124 17.52 14.26 -4.69
C ARG A 124 18.27 14.03 -6.00
N LEU A 125 18.58 15.12 -6.74
CA LEU A 125 19.39 15.02 -7.95
C LEU A 125 20.76 14.41 -7.65
N ALA A 126 21.43 14.83 -6.57
CA ALA A 126 22.69 14.26 -6.15
C ALA A 126 22.57 12.77 -5.76
N GLN A 127 21.46 12.39 -5.11
CA GLN A 127 21.18 10.98 -4.76
C GLN A 127 20.94 10.11 -5.99
N VAL A 128 20.09 10.58 -6.92
CA VAL A 128 19.75 9.85 -8.16
C VAL A 128 20.98 9.78 -9.07
N ALA A 129 21.78 10.83 -9.17
CA ALA A 129 23.01 10.85 -9.96
C ALA A 129 24.11 9.90 -9.39
N GLY A 130 24.06 9.57 -8.09
CA GLY A 130 24.96 8.57 -7.47
C GLY A 130 26.41 9.00 -7.29
N ALA A 131 26.73 10.28 -7.49
CA ALA A 131 28.03 10.89 -7.20
C ALA A 131 27.81 12.32 -6.71
N PRO A 132 28.75 12.92 -5.95
CA PRO A 132 28.74 14.35 -5.77
C PRO A 132 28.72 14.99 -7.16
N VAL A 133 27.70 15.78 -7.41
CA VAL A 133 27.63 16.57 -8.64
C VAL A 133 28.70 17.65 -8.53
N SER A 134 29.93 17.31 -8.92
CA SER A 134 31.08 18.21 -8.84
C SER A 134 31.98 18.01 -10.05
N GLY A 135 32.21 19.07 -10.78
CA GLY A 135 33.07 19.10 -11.95
C GLY A 135 32.37 19.62 -13.21
N GLY A 136 32.90 20.69 -13.79
CA GLY A 136 32.32 21.36 -14.95
C GLY A 136 31.39 22.54 -14.58
N ALA A 137 30.91 23.25 -15.60
CA ALA A 137 29.93 24.31 -15.43
C ALA A 137 28.55 23.70 -15.14
N PRO A 138 27.75 24.26 -14.22
CA PRO A 138 26.40 23.78 -13.96
C PRO A 138 25.48 24.06 -15.15
N VAL A 139 24.57 23.13 -15.43
CA VAL A 139 23.48 23.35 -16.37
C VAL A 139 22.46 24.29 -15.73
N VAL A 140 21.97 25.26 -16.47
CA VAL A 140 20.98 26.21 -15.95
C VAL A 140 19.56 25.63 -16.14
N LEU A 141 18.79 25.62 -15.06
CA LEU A 141 17.36 25.32 -15.05
C LEU A 141 16.59 26.63 -14.83
N HIS A 142 15.96 27.13 -15.89
CA HIS A 142 15.07 28.28 -15.82
C HIS A 142 13.66 27.82 -15.45
N ILE A 143 13.11 28.39 -14.36
CA ILE A 143 11.74 28.08 -13.89
C ILE A 143 10.87 29.32 -13.94
N SER A 144 9.68 29.19 -14.58
CA SER A 144 8.62 30.18 -14.46
C SER A 144 7.32 29.55 -13.93
N SER A 145 6.61 30.31 -13.09
CA SER A 145 5.30 29.93 -12.58
C SER A 145 4.35 31.13 -12.66
N ARG A 146 3.13 30.92 -13.16
CA ARG A 146 2.16 32.00 -13.43
C ARG A 146 1.32 32.39 -12.23
N SER A 147 1.15 31.52 -11.26
CA SER A 147 0.31 31.75 -10.08
C SER A 147 0.95 31.17 -8.82
N ASP A 148 0.60 31.75 -7.69
CA ASP A 148 1.06 31.29 -6.36
C ASP A 148 -0.13 31.34 -5.40
N PRO A 149 -1.02 30.31 -5.40
CA PRO A 149 -2.17 30.27 -4.52
C PRO A 149 -1.74 30.16 -3.06
N ALA A 150 -2.54 30.72 -2.17
CA ALA A 150 -2.26 30.71 -0.74
C ALA A 150 -2.34 29.31 -0.11
N TYR A 151 -3.16 28.42 -0.66
CA TYR A 151 -3.33 27.04 -0.21
C TYR A 151 -3.77 26.13 -1.39
N LEU A 152 -3.37 24.88 -1.32
CA LEU A 152 -3.69 23.87 -2.31
C LEU A 152 -5.18 23.52 -2.33
N SER A 153 -5.74 23.26 -3.51
CA SER A 153 -7.12 22.89 -3.72
C SER A 153 -7.24 21.76 -4.74
N VAL A 154 -8.44 21.20 -4.91
CA VAL A 154 -8.72 20.23 -5.98
C VAL A 154 -8.73 20.88 -7.37
N GLN A 155 -8.69 22.21 -7.44
CA GLN A 155 -8.74 22.99 -8.68
C GLN A 155 -7.38 23.63 -9.02
N GLU A 156 -6.28 23.05 -8.53
CA GLU A 156 -4.94 23.53 -8.83
C GLU A 156 -4.65 23.48 -10.33
N ARG A 157 -3.83 24.44 -10.79
CA ARG A 157 -3.30 24.43 -12.15
C ARG A 157 -1.98 23.66 -12.14
N GLU A 158 -2.05 22.42 -12.61
CA GLU A 158 -0.96 21.45 -12.51
C GLU A 158 -0.19 21.28 -13.83
N HIS A 159 -0.64 21.92 -14.92
CA HIS A 159 0.01 21.86 -16.23
C HIS A 159 1.41 22.46 -16.18
N TYR A 160 2.35 21.82 -16.90
CA TYR A 160 3.70 22.30 -17.11
C TYR A 160 4.24 21.88 -18.48
N THR A 161 5.20 22.65 -19.01
CA THR A 161 6.04 22.27 -20.13
C THR A 161 7.50 22.20 -19.68
N LEU A 162 8.22 21.21 -20.21
CA LEU A 162 9.61 20.98 -19.88
C LEU A 162 10.43 20.75 -21.16
N ASN A 163 11.49 21.55 -21.33
CA ASN A 163 12.45 21.39 -22.42
C ASN A 163 13.84 21.21 -21.85
N VAL A 164 14.47 20.07 -22.18
CA VAL A 164 15.85 19.73 -21.83
C VAL A 164 16.66 19.65 -23.11
N THR A 165 17.62 20.53 -23.31
CA THR A 165 18.45 20.56 -24.51
C THR A 165 19.91 20.86 -24.19
N ALA A 166 20.83 20.30 -24.97
CA ALA A 166 22.27 20.53 -24.80
C ALA A 166 22.65 22.01 -25.13
N GLN A 167 21.91 22.67 -26.03
CA GLN A 167 22.24 24.03 -26.46
C GLN A 167 21.69 25.11 -25.51
N ASN A 168 20.47 24.91 -24.96
CA ASN A 168 19.75 25.97 -24.25
C ASN A 168 19.57 25.67 -22.75
N GLY A 169 20.13 24.54 -22.25
CA GLY A 169 19.92 24.09 -20.87
C GLY A 169 18.51 23.53 -20.64
N ILE A 170 17.97 23.79 -19.45
CA ILE A 170 16.69 23.24 -19.02
C ILE A 170 15.71 24.39 -18.81
N ARG A 171 14.50 24.26 -19.33
CA ARG A 171 13.42 25.22 -19.14
C ARG A 171 12.16 24.51 -18.66
N LEU A 172 11.62 24.97 -17.52
CA LEU A 172 10.38 24.51 -16.90
C LEU A 172 9.41 25.68 -16.77
N ASP A 173 8.32 25.67 -17.55
CA ASP A 173 7.25 26.65 -17.46
C ASP A 173 6.00 25.97 -16.92
N ALA A 174 5.37 26.52 -15.87
CA ALA A 174 4.22 25.94 -15.20
C ALA A 174 3.08 26.96 -14.99
N ASP A 175 1.85 26.48 -15.01
CA ASP A 175 0.67 27.30 -14.74
C ASP A 175 0.50 27.66 -13.27
N GLY A 176 1.13 26.89 -12.38
CA GLY A 176 1.12 27.12 -10.94
C GLY A 176 2.26 26.38 -10.21
N PRO A 177 2.38 26.58 -8.88
CA PRO A 177 3.40 25.91 -8.07
C PRO A 177 3.35 24.39 -8.15
N ALA A 178 2.15 23.78 -8.23
CA ALA A 178 1.99 22.34 -8.38
C ALA A 178 2.64 21.83 -9.68
N GLY A 179 2.44 22.54 -10.82
CA GLY A 179 3.11 22.19 -12.07
C GLY A 179 4.63 22.25 -11.97
N VAL A 180 5.19 23.20 -11.19
CA VAL A 180 6.64 23.24 -10.93
C VAL A 180 7.11 21.98 -10.17
N LEU A 181 6.38 21.54 -9.13
CA LEU A 181 6.71 20.32 -8.39
C LEU A 181 6.70 19.10 -9.30
N HIS A 182 5.68 18.97 -10.15
CA HIS A 182 5.55 17.86 -11.09
C HIS A 182 6.64 17.87 -12.16
N GLY A 183 7.02 19.04 -12.67
CA GLY A 183 8.12 19.18 -13.60
C GLY A 183 9.47 18.81 -12.98
N LEU A 184 9.72 19.20 -11.72
CA LEU A 184 10.93 18.82 -10.98
C LEU A 184 10.98 17.30 -10.73
N ALA A 185 9.85 16.67 -10.41
CA ALA A 185 9.77 15.20 -10.27
C ALA A 185 10.09 14.50 -11.60
N THR A 186 9.55 15.00 -12.71
CA THR A 186 9.85 14.46 -14.04
C THR A 186 11.32 14.64 -14.43
N LEU A 187 11.94 15.76 -14.08
CA LEU A 187 13.38 15.98 -14.32
C LEU A 187 14.26 14.95 -13.62
N LEU A 188 13.92 14.53 -12.40
CA LEU A 188 14.68 13.48 -11.69
C LEU A 188 14.64 12.16 -12.45
N GLN A 189 13.50 11.79 -13.04
CA GLN A 189 13.34 10.57 -13.81
C GLN A 189 14.05 10.59 -15.18
N LEU A 190 14.44 11.78 -15.67
CA LEU A 190 15.25 11.92 -16.88
C LEU A 190 16.76 11.70 -16.64
N VAL A 191 17.18 11.56 -15.37
CA VAL A 191 18.58 11.36 -15.01
C VAL A 191 19.01 9.92 -15.29
N VAL A 192 20.13 9.76 -15.99
CA VAL A 192 20.73 8.46 -16.29
C VAL A 192 22.18 8.47 -15.86
N ARG A 193 22.60 7.39 -15.19
CA ARG A 193 24.02 7.16 -14.86
C ARG A 193 24.72 6.48 -16.04
N THR A 194 25.76 7.10 -16.55
CA THR A 194 26.60 6.52 -17.59
C THR A 194 28.02 6.30 -17.07
N PRO A 195 28.85 5.48 -17.73
CA PRO A 195 30.28 5.33 -17.38
C PRO A 195 31.06 6.66 -17.44
N GLN A 196 30.57 7.64 -18.20
CA GLN A 196 31.19 8.96 -18.37
C GLN A 196 30.67 9.98 -17.35
N GLY A 197 29.72 9.61 -16.50
CA GLY A 197 29.10 10.44 -15.49
C GLY A 197 27.57 10.57 -15.67
N PRO A 198 26.90 11.28 -14.75
CA PRO A 198 25.45 11.45 -14.83
C PRO A 198 25.08 12.38 -15.99
N VAL A 199 24.02 12.00 -16.70
CA VAL A 199 23.43 12.78 -17.79
C VAL A 199 21.94 12.92 -17.58
N MET A 200 21.34 13.93 -18.19
CA MET A 200 19.88 14.10 -18.28
C MET A 200 19.48 13.91 -19.75
N ARG A 201 18.48 13.08 -19.98
CA ARG A 201 17.95 12.82 -21.34
C ARG A 201 17.40 14.10 -21.94
N GLU A 202 17.74 14.39 -23.19
CA GLU A 202 17.13 15.48 -23.93
C GLU A 202 15.67 15.16 -24.20
N ALA A 203 14.76 16.08 -23.82
CA ALA A 203 13.33 15.86 -23.89
C ALA A 203 12.55 17.14 -24.09
N THR A 204 11.44 17.05 -24.81
CA THR A 204 10.36 18.03 -24.83
C THR A 204 9.11 17.36 -24.28
N ILE A 205 8.54 17.95 -23.23
CA ILE A 205 7.39 17.41 -22.50
C ILE A 205 6.33 18.50 -22.38
N ASP A 206 5.07 18.11 -22.60
CA ASP A 206 3.88 18.88 -22.27
C ASP A 206 2.95 17.97 -21.47
N ASP A 207 2.61 18.36 -20.23
CA ASP A 207 2.03 17.43 -19.28
C ASP A 207 1.05 18.09 -18.31
N ALA A 208 -0.03 17.36 -18.03
CA ALA A 208 -1.06 17.71 -17.07
C ALA A 208 -1.79 16.44 -16.57
N PRO A 209 -2.36 16.44 -15.37
CA PRO A 209 -3.08 15.28 -14.87
C PRO A 209 -4.43 15.06 -15.57
N ARG A 210 -4.82 13.80 -15.74
CA ARG A 210 -6.15 13.39 -16.18
C ARG A 210 -7.22 13.65 -15.11
N PHE A 211 -6.89 13.39 -13.83
CA PHE A 211 -7.78 13.57 -12.69
C PHE A 211 -7.19 14.56 -11.68
N ALA A 212 -8.07 15.36 -11.08
CA ALA A 212 -7.71 16.32 -10.05
C ALA A 212 -7.46 15.69 -8.67
N TRP A 213 -8.06 14.52 -8.39
CA TRP A 213 -7.85 13.75 -7.16
C TRP A 213 -7.04 12.50 -7.47
N ARG A 214 -5.87 12.40 -6.84
CA ARG A 214 -4.95 11.27 -6.99
C ARG A 214 -4.42 10.92 -5.60
N GLY A 215 -5.18 10.06 -4.90
CA GLY A 215 -5.00 9.78 -3.48
C GLY A 215 -4.34 8.45 -3.19
N ILE A 216 -3.75 8.39 -2.00
CA ILE A 216 -3.59 7.15 -1.24
C ILE A 216 -4.24 7.34 0.14
N MET A 217 -4.85 6.28 0.67
CA MET A 217 -5.30 6.25 2.06
C MET A 217 -4.35 5.37 2.88
N ILE A 218 -4.01 5.82 4.08
CA ILE A 218 -3.21 5.05 5.05
C ILE A 218 -4.01 4.92 6.33
N ASP A 219 -4.31 3.66 6.69
CA ASP A 219 -4.88 3.31 7.98
C ASP A 219 -3.77 3.27 9.04
N VAL A 220 -3.87 4.15 10.02
CA VAL A 220 -2.97 4.19 11.17
C VAL A 220 -3.65 3.72 12.47
N SER A 221 -4.92 3.31 12.35
CA SER A 221 -5.72 2.86 13.48
C SER A 221 -5.44 1.40 13.83
N ARG A 222 -5.46 0.47 12.85
CA ARG A 222 -5.22 -0.95 13.10
C ARG A 222 -3.81 -1.19 13.58
N HIS A 223 -2.81 -0.57 12.92
CA HIS A 223 -1.43 -0.47 13.41
C HIS A 223 -0.96 0.98 13.35
N PHE A 224 -0.32 1.46 14.42
CA PHE A 224 0.20 2.82 14.48
C PHE A 224 1.43 2.96 13.58
N MET A 225 1.44 4.03 12.78
CA MET A 225 2.57 4.37 11.91
C MET A 225 3.33 5.56 12.47
N SER A 226 4.67 5.53 12.42
CA SER A 226 5.51 6.62 12.89
C SER A 226 5.38 7.89 12.01
N VAL A 227 5.72 9.04 12.58
CA VAL A 227 5.76 10.31 11.82
C VAL A 227 6.71 10.19 10.63
N GLU A 228 7.84 9.55 10.85
CA GLU A 228 8.88 9.31 9.84
C GLU A 228 8.36 8.45 8.69
N THR A 229 7.56 7.44 8.98
CA THR A 229 6.92 6.59 7.95
C THR A 229 5.95 7.43 7.12
N ILE A 230 5.07 8.22 7.73
CA ILE A 230 4.15 9.09 6.99
C ILE A 230 4.92 10.10 6.12
N GLN A 231 6.00 10.69 6.64
CA GLN A 231 6.82 11.64 5.86
C GLN A 231 7.48 10.97 4.65
N ARG A 232 7.98 9.73 4.78
CA ARG A 232 8.52 8.97 3.64
C ARG A 232 7.47 8.73 2.55
N GLN A 233 6.22 8.42 2.95
CA GLN A 233 5.14 8.27 1.97
C GLN A 233 4.86 9.58 1.24
N LEU A 234 4.81 10.71 1.95
CA LEU A 234 4.65 12.03 1.33
C LEU A 234 5.79 12.39 0.37
N ASP A 235 7.02 11.97 0.66
CA ASP A 235 8.16 12.13 -0.26
C ASP A 235 7.99 11.31 -1.55
N ALA A 236 7.54 10.07 -1.44
CA ALA A 236 7.29 9.20 -2.57
C ALA A 236 6.06 9.66 -3.40
N MET A 237 5.02 10.17 -2.74
CA MET A 237 3.85 10.78 -3.39
C MET A 237 4.23 11.99 -4.24
N GLU A 238 5.09 12.89 -3.75
CA GLU A 238 5.60 14.04 -4.51
C GLU A 238 6.25 13.59 -5.81
N LEU A 239 7.09 12.54 -5.77
CA LEU A 239 7.83 12.04 -6.93
C LEU A 239 6.93 11.33 -7.97
N THR A 240 5.82 10.77 -7.52
CA THR A 240 4.85 10.07 -8.38
C THR A 240 3.61 10.92 -8.70
N LYS A 241 3.61 12.20 -8.36
CA LYS A 241 2.55 13.18 -8.66
C LYS A 241 1.19 12.86 -8.02
N LEU A 242 1.18 12.08 -6.93
CA LEU A 242 0.02 11.91 -6.06
C LEU A 242 -0.16 13.19 -5.22
N ASN A 243 -1.42 13.62 -5.00
CA ASN A 243 -1.69 14.93 -4.40
C ASN A 243 -2.65 14.91 -3.21
N VAL A 244 -3.12 13.74 -2.79
CA VAL A 244 -3.99 13.58 -1.61
C VAL A 244 -3.49 12.44 -0.74
N LEU A 245 -3.23 12.72 0.54
CA LEU A 245 -3.15 11.71 1.59
C LEU A 245 -4.48 11.71 2.36
N HIS A 246 -5.27 10.67 2.18
CA HIS A 246 -6.39 10.36 3.04
C HIS A 246 -5.85 9.63 4.28
N TRP A 247 -6.02 10.25 5.44
CA TRP A 247 -5.41 9.77 6.68
C TRP A 247 -6.50 9.21 7.59
N HIS A 248 -6.60 7.87 7.63
CA HIS A 248 -7.60 7.16 8.44
C HIS A 248 -7.13 7.07 9.89
N LEU A 249 -7.65 7.99 10.74
CA LEU A 249 -7.12 8.32 12.05
C LEU A 249 -7.89 7.68 13.22
N SER A 250 -9.05 7.10 12.96
CA SER A 250 -9.81 6.38 13.99
C SER A 250 -10.59 5.22 13.42
N ASP A 251 -10.55 4.10 14.16
CA ASP A 251 -11.31 2.89 13.89
C ASP A 251 -11.50 2.11 15.20
N GLY A 252 -12.02 0.88 15.12
CA GLY A 252 -12.24 0.02 16.28
C GLY A 252 -11.01 -0.28 17.13
N THR A 253 -9.81 -0.23 16.55
CA THR A 253 -8.56 -0.60 17.22
C THR A 253 -7.73 0.58 17.71
N GLY A 254 -8.06 1.79 17.33
CA GLY A 254 -7.30 2.95 17.79
C GLY A 254 -7.86 4.30 17.38
N PHE A 255 -7.75 5.26 18.28
CA PHE A 255 -7.96 6.69 18.02
C PHE A 255 -6.61 7.39 18.06
N ARG A 256 -6.12 7.89 16.92
CA ARG A 256 -4.71 8.23 16.71
C ARG A 256 -4.35 9.70 16.76
N VAL A 257 -5.25 10.58 17.20
CA VAL A 257 -4.97 12.02 17.33
C VAL A 257 -5.19 12.51 18.76
N GLU A 258 -4.30 13.35 19.26
CA GLU A 258 -4.51 14.04 20.52
C GLU A 258 -5.77 14.90 20.46
N SER A 259 -6.74 14.62 21.33
CA SER A 259 -7.89 15.48 21.58
C SER A 259 -7.72 16.19 22.91
N LEU A 260 -7.72 17.51 22.90
CA LEU A 260 -7.68 18.34 24.11
C LEU A 260 -9.05 18.42 24.78
N ARG A 261 -10.12 18.28 23.97
CA ARG A 261 -11.49 18.29 24.45
C ARG A 261 -11.92 16.95 25.05
N PHE A 262 -11.47 15.86 24.44
CA PHE A 262 -11.83 14.50 24.80
C PHE A 262 -10.56 13.64 25.05
N PRO A 263 -9.76 13.94 26.08
CA PRO A 263 -8.44 13.33 26.24
C PRO A 263 -8.45 11.81 26.39
N ARG A 264 -9.56 11.22 26.90
CA ARG A 264 -9.68 9.76 26.97
C ARG A 264 -9.63 9.09 25.59
N LEU A 265 -9.93 9.79 24.49
CA LEU A 265 -9.85 9.21 23.13
C LEU A 265 -8.44 8.69 22.83
N HIS A 266 -7.41 9.51 22.98
CA HIS A 266 -6.04 9.09 22.68
C HIS A 266 -5.39 8.33 23.84
N GLN A 267 -5.80 8.57 25.09
CA GLN A 267 -5.26 7.87 26.25
C GLN A 267 -5.81 6.44 26.37
N VAL A 268 -7.12 6.27 26.27
CA VAL A 268 -7.80 4.98 26.38
C VAL A 268 -7.99 4.35 25.00
N GLY A 269 -8.73 5.00 24.11
CA GLY A 269 -9.02 4.49 22.78
C GLY A 269 -7.79 4.39 21.87
N GLY A 270 -6.77 5.24 22.08
CA GLY A 270 -5.51 5.20 21.33
C GLY A 270 -4.44 4.32 21.96
N HIS A 271 -4.65 3.77 23.17
CA HIS A 271 -3.65 3.01 23.92
C HIS A 271 -2.30 3.73 24.06
N ASN A 272 -2.32 5.07 24.17
CA ASN A 272 -1.16 5.96 24.17
C ASN A 272 -0.30 5.91 22.89
N GLN A 273 -0.82 5.39 21.79
CA GLN A 273 -0.23 5.46 20.44
C GLN A 273 -1.02 6.47 19.60
N TYR A 274 -0.54 7.70 19.52
CA TYR A 274 -1.24 8.79 18.84
C TYR A 274 -0.27 9.89 18.39
N TYR A 275 -0.70 10.70 17.46
CA TYR A 275 -0.01 11.92 17.05
C TYR A 275 -0.49 13.08 17.91
N THR A 276 0.44 13.85 18.48
CA THR A 276 0.10 15.12 19.12
C THR A 276 -0.42 16.11 18.08
N GLN A 277 -1.24 17.07 18.50
CA GLN A 277 -1.69 18.12 17.58
C GLN A 277 -0.54 18.91 16.94
N ALA A 278 0.61 19.02 17.62
CA ALA A 278 1.81 19.61 17.06
C ALA A 278 2.40 18.78 15.92
N GLN A 279 2.46 17.45 16.08
CA GLN A 279 2.90 16.52 15.02
C GLN A 279 1.94 16.54 13.83
N VAL A 280 0.62 16.53 14.06
CA VAL A 280 -0.36 16.67 12.99
C VAL A 280 -0.14 17.93 12.17
N ARG A 281 0.01 19.10 12.83
CA ARG A 281 0.28 20.36 12.11
C ARG A 281 1.61 20.32 11.34
N ALA A 282 2.63 19.68 11.89
CA ALA A 282 3.92 19.53 11.21
C ALA A 282 3.80 18.65 9.96
N ILE A 283 3.07 17.53 10.04
CA ILE A 283 2.80 16.64 8.90
C ILE A 283 1.98 17.37 7.83
N VAL A 284 0.93 18.10 8.21
CA VAL A 284 0.12 18.91 7.28
C VAL A 284 0.99 19.94 6.54
N ALA A 285 1.86 20.64 7.25
CA ALA A 285 2.78 21.59 6.63
C ALA A 285 3.82 20.91 5.72
N TYR A 286 4.32 19.73 6.12
CA TYR A 286 5.25 18.93 5.35
C TYR A 286 4.62 18.43 4.03
N ALA A 287 3.36 18.00 4.06
CA ALA A 287 2.59 17.60 2.90
C ALA A 287 2.33 18.79 1.96
N ALA A 288 1.90 19.94 2.51
CA ALA A 288 1.63 21.14 1.73
C ALA A 288 2.87 21.63 0.96
N ASP A 289 4.07 21.52 1.52
CA ASP A 289 5.33 21.84 0.83
C ASP A 289 5.63 20.93 -0.38
N ARG A 290 4.92 19.81 -0.49
CA ARG A 290 5.03 18.81 -1.57
C ARG A 290 3.85 18.84 -2.54
N GLY A 291 2.96 19.81 -2.38
CA GLY A 291 1.76 19.88 -3.21
C GLY A 291 0.70 18.85 -2.81
N ILE A 292 0.78 18.28 -1.60
CA ILE A 292 -0.10 17.22 -1.13
C ILE A 292 -1.06 17.78 -0.09
N ARG A 293 -2.36 17.53 -0.29
CA ARG A 293 -3.43 17.84 0.65
C ARG A 293 -3.64 16.66 1.61
N ILE A 294 -3.94 16.94 2.88
CA ILE A 294 -4.30 15.89 3.84
C ILE A 294 -5.79 15.99 4.14
N VAL A 295 -6.50 14.92 3.82
CA VAL A 295 -7.92 14.71 4.15
C VAL A 295 -7.98 13.75 5.33
N PRO A 296 -8.43 14.20 6.51
CA PRO A 296 -8.54 13.32 7.68
C PRO A 296 -9.83 12.51 7.62
N GLU A 297 -9.78 11.29 8.16
CA GLU A 297 -10.95 10.50 8.44
C GLU A 297 -11.08 10.21 9.93
N PHE A 298 -12.29 10.41 10.44
CA PHE A 298 -12.74 9.95 11.76
C PHE A 298 -14.08 9.26 11.56
N ASP A 299 -14.07 7.94 11.55
CA ASP A 299 -15.20 7.14 11.13
C ASP A 299 -16.32 7.11 12.18
N VAL A 300 -17.54 7.37 11.74
CA VAL A 300 -18.80 7.30 12.51
C VAL A 300 -19.97 6.94 11.58
N PRO A 301 -21.04 6.30 12.04
CA PRO A 301 -21.31 5.82 13.39
C PRO A 301 -20.80 4.38 13.65
N GLY A 302 -20.31 3.67 12.62
CA GLY A 302 -19.62 2.40 12.71
C GLY A 302 -18.14 2.58 13.09
N HIS A 303 -17.38 1.50 13.17
CA HIS A 303 -15.92 1.50 13.41
C HIS A 303 -15.47 2.29 14.65
N THR A 304 -16.37 2.48 15.63
CA THR A 304 -16.18 3.39 16.76
C THR A 304 -15.75 2.72 18.05
N LEU A 305 -15.35 1.45 18.06
CA LEU A 305 -15.03 0.74 19.31
C LEU A 305 -13.97 1.47 20.15
N SER A 306 -12.90 2.00 19.54
CA SER A 306 -11.89 2.77 20.28
C SER A 306 -12.46 4.03 20.96
N ILE A 307 -13.40 4.70 20.31
CA ILE A 307 -14.14 5.82 20.91
C ILE A 307 -15.05 5.34 22.04
N LEU A 308 -15.74 4.22 21.84
CA LEU A 308 -16.68 3.66 22.80
C LEU A 308 -15.98 3.01 24.01
N GLU A 309 -14.75 2.59 23.90
CA GLU A 309 -13.91 2.21 25.06
C GLU A 309 -13.61 3.44 25.94
N ALA A 310 -13.40 4.58 25.32
CA ALA A 310 -13.19 5.85 26.03
C ALA A 310 -14.49 6.44 26.57
N TYR A 311 -15.61 6.33 25.83
CA TYR A 311 -16.90 6.96 26.09
C TYR A 311 -18.07 5.96 25.88
N PRO A 312 -18.21 4.92 26.73
CA PRO A 312 -19.17 3.83 26.53
C PRO A 312 -20.65 4.30 26.57
N GLU A 313 -20.93 5.45 27.16
CA GLU A 313 -22.25 6.05 27.18
C GLU A 313 -22.82 6.42 25.79
N LEU A 314 -21.95 6.51 24.76
CA LEU A 314 -22.33 6.82 23.38
C LEU A 314 -22.76 5.57 22.60
N ALA A 315 -22.53 4.38 23.15
CA ALA A 315 -22.74 3.13 22.43
C ALA A 315 -24.23 2.78 22.26
N ALA A 316 -24.55 2.15 21.13
CA ALA A 316 -25.86 1.54 20.86
C ALA A 316 -26.10 0.28 21.67
N GLN A 317 -25.05 -0.49 21.94
CA GLN A 317 -25.03 -1.70 22.75
C GLN A 317 -24.01 -1.56 23.88
N HIS A 318 -24.14 -2.36 24.92
CA HIS A 318 -23.16 -2.36 26.01
C HIS A 318 -21.75 -2.71 25.51
N VAL A 319 -20.78 -1.84 25.80
CA VAL A 319 -19.36 -2.07 25.57
C VAL A 319 -18.73 -2.46 26.90
N PRO A 320 -18.26 -3.71 27.06
CA PRO A 320 -17.69 -4.17 28.32
C PRO A 320 -16.39 -3.43 28.64
N SER A 321 -16.19 -3.10 29.92
CA SER A 321 -14.94 -2.52 30.42
C SER A 321 -13.75 -3.48 30.23
N ALA A 322 -12.53 -2.97 30.38
CA ALA A 322 -11.33 -3.79 30.31
C ALA A 322 -11.35 -4.89 31.40
N GLU A 323 -11.87 -4.58 32.62
CA GLU A 323 -12.03 -5.55 33.69
C GLU A 323 -13.10 -6.61 33.38
N GLU A 324 -14.24 -6.22 32.79
CA GLU A 324 -15.28 -7.14 32.33
C GLU A 324 -14.75 -8.09 31.23
N ARG A 325 -13.87 -7.64 30.37
CA ARG A 325 -13.22 -8.47 29.33
C ARG A 325 -12.16 -9.40 29.90
N GLN A 326 -11.46 -9.00 30.95
CA GLN A 326 -10.46 -9.83 31.64
C GLN A 326 -11.10 -10.77 32.67
N SER A 327 -12.24 -10.42 33.22
CA SER A 327 -13.05 -11.34 33.96
C SER A 327 -13.21 -12.58 33.08
N PRO A 328 -12.98 -13.83 33.62
CA PRO A 328 -13.31 -15.06 32.87
C PRO A 328 -14.80 -15.04 32.66
N CYS A 329 -15.20 -14.25 31.77
CA CYS A 329 -16.51 -13.74 31.57
C CYS A 329 -17.38 -14.50 32.51
N SER A 330 -17.65 -14.02 33.59
CA SER A 330 -18.44 -14.73 34.56
C SER A 330 -19.63 -15.41 33.91
N ILE A 331 -19.50 -15.59 32.74
CA ILE A 331 -20.17 -16.35 31.75
C ILE A 331 -19.69 -17.77 31.94
N THR A 332 -20.03 -18.29 33.01
CA THR A 332 -19.87 -19.64 33.46
C THR A 332 -20.85 -20.59 32.81
N ILE A 333 -20.91 -20.66 31.52
CA ILE A 333 -21.84 -21.63 30.94
C ILE A 333 -21.15 -22.68 30.08
N ASN A 334 -20.06 -23.17 30.40
CA ASN A 334 -19.27 -24.18 29.67
C ASN A 334 -17.96 -23.68 29.13
N THR A 335 -16.94 -24.25 29.65
CA THR A 335 -15.56 -23.80 29.60
C THR A 335 -14.93 -23.50 28.24
N VAL A 336 -15.31 -24.14 27.17
CA VAL A 336 -14.72 -23.92 25.83
C VAL A 336 -15.60 -23.04 24.92
N LYS A 337 -16.89 -23.13 25.11
CA LYS A 337 -17.86 -22.31 24.34
C LYS A 337 -18.04 -20.90 24.90
N THR A 338 -17.55 -20.63 26.09
CA THR A 338 -17.73 -19.38 26.81
C THR A 338 -17.06 -18.20 26.16
N LYS A 339 -15.83 -18.33 25.61
CA LYS A 339 -15.17 -17.24 24.87
C LYS A 339 -15.92 -16.85 23.59
N ALA A 340 -16.42 -17.82 22.86
CA ALA A 340 -17.24 -17.60 21.67
C ALA A 340 -18.59 -16.96 21.99
N ILE A 341 -19.17 -17.26 23.16
CA ILE A 341 -20.43 -16.69 23.63
C ILE A 341 -20.23 -15.24 24.05
N CYS A 342 -19.14 -14.90 24.74
CA CYS A 342 -18.83 -13.51 25.11
C CYS A 342 -18.68 -12.61 23.88
N ASN A 343 -17.90 -13.04 22.91
CA ASN A 343 -17.74 -12.29 21.66
C ASN A 343 -19.07 -12.18 20.89
N LYS A 344 -19.94 -13.18 20.97
CA LYS A 344 -21.29 -13.12 20.40
C LYS A 344 -22.24 -12.18 21.16
N VAL A 345 -22.16 -12.16 22.49
CA VAL A 345 -23.05 -11.34 23.33
C VAL A 345 -22.73 -9.87 23.19
N TYR A 346 -21.44 -9.50 23.10
CA TYR A 346 -21.06 -8.09 23.03
C TYR A 346 -20.81 -7.59 21.60
N ASN A 347 -20.70 -8.47 20.61
CA ASN A 347 -20.49 -8.12 19.19
C ASN A 347 -19.57 -6.90 18.99
N LEU A 348 -18.42 -6.91 19.65
CA LEU A 348 -17.52 -5.75 19.72
C LEU A 348 -16.98 -5.33 18.35
N ASN A 349 -16.91 -6.26 17.42
CA ASN A 349 -16.40 -6.00 16.05
C ASN A 349 -17.26 -5.02 15.27
N ASN A 350 -18.54 -4.87 15.65
CA ASN A 350 -19.49 -3.98 14.98
C ASN A 350 -20.03 -2.94 15.95
N ALA A 351 -19.27 -2.57 16.98
CA ALA A 351 -19.69 -1.55 17.93
C ALA A 351 -19.96 -0.22 17.21
N ALA A 352 -21.15 0.32 17.45
CA ALA A 352 -21.62 1.53 16.78
C ALA A 352 -22.19 2.54 17.79
N PHE A 353 -22.18 3.80 17.40
CA PHE A 353 -22.87 4.85 18.14
C PHE A 353 -24.37 4.59 18.24
N ASP A 354 -24.97 5.08 19.31
CA ASP A 354 -26.42 5.28 19.42
C ASP A 354 -26.78 6.65 18.83
N PRO A 355 -27.30 6.71 17.60
CA PRO A 355 -27.55 7.97 16.92
C PRO A 355 -28.80 8.67 17.44
N THR A 356 -29.56 8.02 18.33
CA THR A 356 -30.79 8.56 18.93
C THR A 356 -30.52 9.43 20.15
N LYS A 357 -29.30 9.33 20.72
CA LYS A 357 -28.93 10.14 21.91
C LYS A 357 -28.43 11.52 21.49
N PRO A 358 -28.96 12.61 22.02
CA PRO A 358 -28.47 13.96 21.73
C PRO A 358 -27.00 14.17 22.08
N GLN A 359 -26.49 13.49 23.12
CA GLN A 359 -25.08 13.55 23.50
C GLN A 359 -24.16 12.95 22.45
N THR A 360 -24.58 11.92 21.70
CA THR A 360 -23.79 11.33 20.61
C THR A 360 -23.56 12.33 19.49
N LEU A 361 -24.60 13.00 19.03
CA LEU A 361 -24.48 14.05 18.02
C LEU A 361 -23.64 15.22 18.51
N LYS A 362 -23.84 15.64 19.78
CA LYS A 362 -23.03 16.70 20.39
C LYS A 362 -21.56 16.30 20.42
N PHE A 363 -21.25 15.09 20.84
CA PHE A 363 -19.89 14.54 20.87
C PHE A 363 -19.25 14.59 19.48
N ALA A 364 -19.91 14.01 18.46
CA ALA A 364 -19.40 13.99 17.08
C ALA A 364 -19.17 15.43 16.54
N THR A 365 -20.15 16.34 16.77
CA THR A 365 -20.03 17.74 16.36
C THR A 365 -18.82 18.44 17.00
N GLU A 366 -18.61 18.24 18.30
CA GLU A 366 -17.52 18.87 19.05
C GLU A 366 -16.16 18.27 18.71
N LEU A 367 -16.10 16.95 18.48
CA LEU A 367 -14.91 16.26 18.00
C LEU A 367 -14.49 16.79 16.62
N TYR A 368 -15.43 16.84 15.68
CA TYR A 368 -15.16 17.34 14.33
C TYR A 368 -14.82 18.83 14.33
N ALA A 369 -15.39 19.62 15.25
CA ALA A 369 -15.00 21.02 15.41
C ALA A 369 -13.57 21.19 15.92
N GLU A 370 -13.07 20.28 16.75
CA GLU A 370 -11.68 20.27 17.19
C GLU A 370 -10.76 19.81 16.06
N MET A 371 -11.04 18.65 15.46
CA MET A 371 -10.21 18.05 14.43
C MET A 371 -10.18 18.88 13.14
N GLY A 372 -11.30 19.45 12.72
CA GLY A 372 -11.39 20.31 11.54
C GLY A 372 -10.48 21.55 11.59
N ARG A 373 -10.09 22.01 12.78
CA ARG A 373 -9.11 23.10 12.93
C ARG A 373 -7.66 22.67 12.72
N LEU A 374 -7.37 21.39 12.80
CA LEU A 374 -6.03 20.85 12.57
C LEU A 374 -5.73 20.69 11.08
N PHE A 375 -6.77 20.44 10.29
CA PHE A 375 -6.65 20.15 8.86
C PHE A 375 -7.23 21.29 8.03
N PRO A 376 -6.40 22.04 7.31
CA PRO A 376 -6.84 23.18 6.51
C PRO A 376 -7.63 22.82 5.27
N ASP A 377 -7.53 21.58 4.77
CA ASP A 377 -8.27 21.12 3.60
C ASP A 377 -9.78 21.29 3.79
N ARG A 378 -10.48 21.55 2.69
CA ARG A 378 -11.95 21.68 2.71
C ARG A 378 -12.65 20.33 2.86
N TYR A 379 -12.01 19.23 2.44
CA TYR A 379 -12.58 17.90 2.53
C TYR A 379 -12.30 17.28 3.90
N PHE A 380 -13.29 16.55 4.41
CA PHE A 380 -13.24 15.85 5.69
C PHE A 380 -14.04 14.56 5.57
N HIS A 381 -13.38 13.41 5.73
CA HIS A 381 -14.03 12.12 5.60
C HIS A 381 -14.61 11.68 6.94
N SER A 382 -15.88 11.24 6.95
CA SER A 382 -16.61 10.82 8.13
C SER A 382 -16.84 9.31 8.22
N GLY A 383 -16.26 8.52 7.30
CA GLY A 383 -16.47 7.09 7.21
C GLY A 383 -17.89 6.75 6.77
N GLY A 384 -18.61 6.00 7.58
CA GLY A 384 -20.03 5.66 7.40
C GLY A 384 -20.26 4.26 6.82
N ASP A 385 -19.20 3.48 6.66
CA ASP A 385 -19.22 2.12 6.15
C ASP A 385 -19.58 1.08 7.20
N GLU A 386 -20.01 -0.06 6.74
CA GLU A 386 -20.21 -1.32 7.47
C GLU A 386 -21.01 -1.22 8.78
N VAL A 387 -21.91 -0.22 8.91
CA VAL A 387 -22.75 -0.08 10.10
C VAL A 387 -23.71 -1.27 10.19
N SER A 388 -23.49 -2.14 11.16
CA SER A 388 -24.32 -3.32 11.33
C SER A 388 -25.74 -2.94 11.80
N PRO A 389 -26.79 -3.21 11.01
CA PRO A 389 -28.16 -2.97 11.43
C PRO A 389 -28.52 -3.66 12.76
N LYS A 390 -27.85 -4.75 13.10
CA LYS A 390 -28.07 -5.50 14.33
C LYS A 390 -27.73 -4.70 15.58
N GLN A 391 -26.76 -3.78 15.53
CA GLN A 391 -26.42 -2.90 16.66
C GLN A 391 -27.61 -2.06 17.09
N TRP A 392 -28.45 -1.63 16.16
CA TRP A 392 -29.61 -0.80 16.40
C TRP A 392 -30.89 -1.62 16.54
N ASN A 393 -31.07 -2.66 15.72
CA ASN A 393 -32.27 -3.50 15.73
C ASN A 393 -32.40 -4.35 17.01
N ASP A 394 -31.30 -4.67 17.68
CA ASP A 394 -31.31 -5.38 18.94
C ASP A 394 -31.50 -4.43 20.17
N ASN A 395 -31.63 -3.10 19.93
CA ASN A 395 -31.86 -2.12 20.98
C ASN A 395 -33.32 -1.61 20.96
N PRO A 396 -34.18 -1.99 21.93
CA PRO A 396 -35.60 -1.62 21.95
C PRO A 396 -35.84 -0.10 21.96
N ALA A 397 -34.93 0.68 22.60
CA ALA A 397 -35.07 2.13 22.66
C ALA A 397 -34.84 2.77 21.28
N ILE A 398 -33.83 2.26 20.52
CA ILE A 398 -33.58 2.73 19.16
C ILE A 398 -34.71 2.35 18.24
N LEU A 399 -35.28 1.14 18.33
CA LEU A 399 -36.43 0.74 17.54
C LEU A 399 -37.65 1.60 17.83
N ALA A 400 -37.91 1.93 19.13
CA ALA A 400 -38.99 2.84 19.51
C ALA A 400 -38.78 4.23 18.93
N TYR A 401 -37.57 4.77 18.96
CA TYR A 401 -37.18 6.04 18.36
C TYR A 401 -37.40 6.04 16.84
N MET A 402 -36.91 4.99 16.13
CA MET A 402 -37.11 4.85 14.69
C MET A 402 -38.61 4.90 14.32
N LYS A 403 -39.44 4.13 15.05
CA LYS A 403 -40.89 4.11 14.84
C LYS A 403 -41.52 5.47 15.09
N GLN A 404 -41.12 6.17 16.17
CA GLN A 404 -41.64 7.51 16.51
C GLN A 404 -41.31 8.56 15.44
N HIS A 405 -40.13 8.47 14.82
CA HIS A 405 -39.65 9.44 13.82
C HIS A 405 -39.89 9.02 12.37
N GLY A 406 -40.49 7.84 12.15
CA GLY A 406 -40.84 7.35 10.82
C GLY A 406 -39.67 6.83 10.01
N TYR A 407 -38.53 6.44 10.64
CA TYR A 407 -37.46 5.78 9.98
C TYR A 407 -37.84 4.32 9.70
N ALA A 408 -37.77 3.93 8.42
CA ALA A 408 -38.21 2.61 7.98
C ALA A 408 -37.28 1.50 8.44
N ASP A 409 -35.96 1.77 8.45
CA ASP A 409 -34.91 0.80 8.71
C ASP A 409 -33.62 1.48 9.23
N ALA A 410 -32.61 0.71 9.50
CA ALA A 410 -31.30 1.18 9.97
C ALA A 410 -30.60 2.12 8.97
N PRO A 411 -30.57 1.86 7.65
CA PRO A 411 -30.06 2.81 6.66
C PRO A 411 -30.74 4.19 6.72
N ALA A 412 -32.06 4.26 6.89
CA ALA A 412 -32.78 5.53 7.04
C ALA A 412 -32.37 6.30 8.31
N LEU A 413 -32.14 5.58 9.43
CA LEU A 413 -31.62 6.18 10.65
C LEU A 413 -30.17 6.66 10.47
N GLN A 414 -29.34 5.88 9.79
CA GLN A 414 -27.95 6.27 9.46
C GLN A 414 -27.94 7.53 8.61
N ALA A 415 -28.74 7.61 7.55
CA ALA A 415 -28.82 8.79 6.70
C ALA A 415 -29.23 10.05 7.48
N ALA A 416 -30.17 9.92 8.42
CA ALA A 416 -30.56 11.02 9.28
C ALA A 416 -29.42 11.49 10.21
N PHE A 417 -28.58 10.58 10.70
CA PHE A 417 -27.37 10.89 11.47
C PHE A 417 -26.32 11.55 10.56
N THR A 418 -26.03 10.95 9.40
CA THR A 418 -25.09 11.45 8.39
C THR A 418 -25.42 12.90 7.98
N ALA A 419 -26.70 13.20 7.72
CA ALA A 419 -27.12 14.56 7.41
C ALA A 419 -26.92 15.56 8.56
N GLN A 420 -26.85 15.11 9.80
CA GLN A 420 -26.53 15.98 10.95
C GLN A 420 -25.00 16.19 11.07
N VAL A 421 -24.22 15.16 10.79
CA VAL A 421 -22.75 15.23 10.72
C VAL A 421 -22.33 16.17 9.58
N GLU A 422 -22.94 16.03 8.40
CA GLU A 422 -22.70 16.91 7.26
C GLU A 422 -22.94 18.38 7.65
N ARG A 423 -24.12 18.71 8.23
CA ARG A 423 -24.40 20.07 8.68
C ARG A 423 -23.39 20.60 9.70
N ALA A 424 -22.84 19.72 10.54
CA ALA A 424 -21.79 20.10 11.51
C ALA A 424 -20.48 20.44 10.82
N LEU A 425 -20.09 19.71 9.78
CA LEU A 425 -18.92 19.97 8.95
C LEU A 425 -19.11 21.21 8.07
N ALA A 426 -20.27 21.33 7.41
CA ALA A 426 -20.60 22.48 6.55
C ALA A 426 -20.55 23.82 7.32
N ARG A 427 -20.99 23.86 8.59
CA ARG A 427 -20.86 25.05 9.45
C ARG A 427 -19.40 25.47 9.69
N GLN A 428 -18.45 24.59 9.48
CA GLN A 428 -17.02 24.87 9.57
C GLN A 428 -16.38 25.14 8.19
N GLY A 429 -17.19 25.22 7.13
CA GLY A 429 -16.73 25.38 5.76
C GLY A 429 -16.09 24.11 5.18
N LYS A 430 -16.32 22.95 5.80
CA LYS A 430 -15.86 21.64 5.31
C LYS A 430 -16.89 21.02 4.37
N ILE A 431 -16.39 20.24 3.40
CA ILE A 431 -17.15 19.36 2.52
C ILE A 431 -17.00 17.95 3.09
N MET A 432 -18.13 17.33 3.42
CA MET A 432 -18.15 15.97 3.93
C MET A 432 -17.82 14.96 2.82
N MET A 433 -17.02 13.96 3.14
CA MET A 433 -16.85 12.73 2.37
C MET A 433 -17.34 11.53 3.20
N GLY A 434 -17.68 10.44 2.52
CA GLY A 434 -18.00 9.18 3.17
C GLY A 434 -17.93 8.02 2.17
N TRP A 435 -17.78 6.81 2.72
CA TRP A 435 -17.81 5.58 1.92
C TRP A 435 -19.18 5.41 1.25
N ASP A 436 -19.28 4.61 0.20
CA ASP A 436 -20.47 4.60 -0.67
C ASP A 436 -21.80 4.21 0.03
N GLU A 437 -21.74 3.61 1.24
CA GLU A 437 -22.91 3.36 2.09
C GLU A 437 -23.68 4.62 2.44
N VAL A 438 -23.02 5.78 2.57
CA VAL A 438 -23.71 7.03 2.90
C VAL A 438 -24.70 7.43 1.82
N SER A 439 -24.55 6.92 0.60
CA SER A 439 -25.42 7.18 -0.55
C SER A 439 -26.59 6.18 -0.72
N GLU A 440 -26.72 5.18 0.16
CA GLU A 440 -27.84 4.21 0.14
C GLU A 440 -29.19 4.85 0.48
N ALA A 441 -29.17 6.03 1.09
CA ALA A 441 -30.34 6.87 1.32
C ALA A 441 -30.04 8.31 0.87
N PRO A 442 -31.07 9.15 0.65
CA PRO A 442 -30.85 10.52 0.19
C PRO A 442 -30.02 11.36 1.16
N ILE A 443 -28.90 11.90 0.66
CA ILE A 443 -27.97 12.79 1.36
C ILE A 443 -27.82 14.12 0.60
N PRO A 444 -27.25 15.19 1.20
CA PRO A 444 -26.93 16.44 0.51
C PRO A 444 -26.00 16.20 -0.68
N ARG A 445 -26.27 16.87 -1.81
CA ARG A 445 -25.54 16.62 -3.09
C ARG A 445 -24.08 17.04 -3.11
N ASP A 446 -23.66 17.87 -2.18
CA ASP A 446 -22.27 18.29 -2.02
C ASP A 446 -21.40 17.27 -1.26
N VAL A 447 -22.01 16.26 -0.64
CA VAL A 447 -21.29 15.13 -0.05
C VAL A 447 -20.58 14.36 -1.15
N VAL A 448 -19.27 14.16 -0.96
CA VAL A 448 -18.44 13.34 -1.86
C VAL A 448 -18.58 11.88 -1.47
N VAL A 449 -18.90 11.04 -2.43
CA VAL A 449 -19.05 9.59 -2.23
C VAL A 449 -17.75 8.89 -2.64
N GLU A 450 -17.13 8.17 -1.71
CA GLU A 450 -16.00 7.32 -2.03
C GLU A 450 -16.46 5.89 -2.28
N THR A 451 -16.29 5.43 -3.54
CA THR A 451 -16.83 4.13 -3.98
C THR A 451 -15.79 3.02 -3.80
N TRP A 452 -16.12 2.01 -2.98
CA TRP A 452 -15.22 0.93 -2.64
C TRP A 452 -15.77 -0.48 -2.90
N ARG A 453 -17.09 -0.70 -2.67
CA ARG A 453 -17.73 -2.02 -2.77
C ARG A 453 -17.83 -2.56 -4.21
N GLY A 454 -17.63 -1.71 -5.21
CA GLY A 454 -17.62 -2.08 -6.62
C GLY A 454 -17.88 -0.90 -7.54
N SER A 455 -17.48 -1.03 -8.79
CA SER A 455 -17.56 0.06 -9.77
C SER A 455 -18.97 0.51 -10.11
N LYS A 456 -20.00 -0.31 -9.88
CA LYS A 456 -21.41 0.08 -10.11
C LYS A 456 -21.82 1.33 -9.32
N TRP A 457 -21.23 1.54 -8.15
CA TRP A 457 -21.54 2.67 -7.27
C TRP A 457 -21.10 4.01 -7.87
N ILE A 458 -20.08 4.02 -8.76
CA ILE A 458 -19.68 5.21 -9.52
C ILE A 458 -20.89 5.74 -10.33
N GLY A 459 -21.56 4.83 -11.06
CA GLY A 459 -22.71 5.18 -11.89
C GLY A 459 -23.89 5.71 -11.06
N SER A 460 -24.25 5.03 -9.97
CA SER A 460 -25.38 5.42 -9.12
C SER A 460 -25.13 6.74 -8.40
N ALA A 461 -23.95 6.95 -7.80
CA ALA A 461 -23.63 8.18 -7.08
C ALA A 461 -23.58 9.39 -8.05
N THR A 462 -22.93 9.26 -9.21
CA THR A 462 -22.88 10.35 -10.20
C THR A 462 -24.23 10.64 -10.82
N GLN A 463 -25.10 9.63 -11.02
CA GLN A 463 -26.49 9.83 -11.47
C GLN A 463 -27.31 10.59 -10.43
N ALA A 464 -27.08 10.37 -9.14
CA ALA A 464 -27.69 11.12 -8.05
C ALA A 464 -27.13 12.56 -7.94
N GLY A 465 -26.05 12.87 -8.62
CA GLY A 465 -25.43 14.19 -8.69
C GLY A 465 -24.33 14.41 -7.64
N HIS A 466 -23.80 13.35 -7.01
CA HIS A 466 -22.69 13.43 -6.07
C HIS A 466 -21.34 13.43 -6.78
N PRO A 467 -20.38 14.24 -6.32
CA PRO A 467 -18.98 14.04 -6.69
C PRO A 467 -18.47 12.70 -6.13
N VAL A 468 -17.58 12.05 -6.87
CA VAL A 468 -17.10 10.69 -6.56
C VAL A 468 -15.57 10.62 -6.54
N VAL A 469 -15.03 9.91 -5.55
CA VAL A 469 -13.67 9.38 -5.52
C VAL A 469 -13.75 7.86 -5.66
N VAL A 470 -12.88 7.26 -6.52
CA VAL A 470 -12.95 5.84 -6.84
C VAL A 470 -11.83 5.08 -6.15
N SER A 471 -12.18 4.24 -5.17
CA SER A 471 -11.26 3.35 -4.46
C SER A 471 -11.42 1.88 -4.87
N SER A 472 -12.58 1.51 -5.44
CA SER A 472 -12.84 0.15 -5.91
C SER A 472 -11.79 -0.30 -6.94
N GLY A 473 -11.15 -1.45 -6.68
CA GLY A 473 -10.08 -2.00 -7.51
C GLY A 473 -8.68 -1.50 -7.21
N TYR A 474 -8.52 -0.54 -6.28
CA TYR A 474 -7.22 0.02 -5.89
C TYR A 474 -6.79 -0.33 -4.46
N TYR A 475 -7.48 -1.24 -3.79
CA TYR A 475 -7.19 -1.71 -2.43
C TYR A 475 -5.85 -2.45 -2.35
N LEU A 476 -4.86 -1.84 -1.69
CA LEU A 476 -3.48 -2.35 -1.63
C LEU A 476 -3.30 -3.45 -0.58
N ASP A 477 -4.12 -3.46 0.47
CA ASP A 477 -4.15 -4.50 1.50
C ASP A 477 -4.62 -5.87 0.98
N LEU A 478 -5.34 -5.90 -0.16
CA LEU A 478 -5.70 -7.13 -0.87
C LEU A 478 -4.50 -7.82 -1.53
N LEU A 479 -3.32 -7.23 -1.51
CA LEU A 479 -2.05 -7.76 -1.99
C LEU A 479 -2.08 -8.18 -3.47
N ASN A 480 -2.96 -7.59 -4.28
CA ASN A 480 -2.96 -7.76 -5.72
C ASN A 480 -1.72 -7.08 -6.33
N PRO A 481 -1.14 -7.61 -7.42
CA PRO A 481 -0.01 -6.98 -8.11
C PRO A 481 -0.43 -5.72 -8.87
N SER A 482 0.53 -4.89 -9.21
CA SER A 482 0.34 -3.69 -10.02
C SER A 482 -0.44 -3.94 -11.30
N SER A 483 -0.24 -5.08 -11.94
CA SER A 483 -0.92 -5.46 -13.19
C SER A 483 -2.44 -5.59 -13.05
N GLU A 484 -2.96 -5.91 -11.86
CA GLU A 484 -4.41 -5.94 -11.63
C GLU A 484 -4.97 -4.52 -11.42
N HIS A 485 -4.33 -3.72 -10.59
CA HIS A 485 -4.72 -2.31 -10.37
C HIS A 485 -4.65 -1.48 -11.67
N TYR A 486 -3.67 -1.77 -12.53
CA TYR A 486 -3.45 -1.04 -13.78
C TYR A 486 -4.54 -1.25 -14.83
N LYS A 487 -5.33 -2.31 -14.73
CA LYS A 487 -6.48 -2.58 -15.60
C LYS A 487 -7.72 -1.75 -15.25
N VAL A 488 -7.79 -1.25 -14.02
CA VAL A 488 -8.95 -0.48 -13.53
C VAL A 488 -8.91 0.95 -14.09
N ASP A 489 -10.08 1.47 -14.47
CA ASP A 489 -10.24 2.88 -14.88
C ASP A 489 -11.34 3.53 -14.03
N PRO A 490 -11.08 4.72 -13.44
CA PRO A 490 -12.09 5.42 -12.62
C PRO A 490 -13.39 5.80 -13.37
N TYR A 491 -13.38 5.80 -14.69
CA TYR A 491 -14.59 6.07 -15.48
C TYR A 491 -15.36 4.80 -15.88
N ASP A 492 -14.86 3.60 -15.56
CA ASP A 492 -15.55 2.36 -15.96
C ASP A 492 -16.40 1.79 -14.81
N PRO A 493 -17.73 1.94 -14.86
CA PRO A 493 -18.63 1.42 -13.81
C PRO A 493 -18.76 -0.12 -13.83
N ARG A 494 -18.03 -0.82 -14.71
CA ARG A 494 -18.02 -2.29 -14.84
C ARG A 494 -16.66 -2.90 -14.51
N ALA A 495 -15.68 -2.10 -14.11
CA ALA A 495 -14.31 -2.59 -13.94
C ALA A 495 -14.16 -3.58 -12.77
N VAL A 496 -14.92 -3.39 -11.69
CA VAL A 496 -14.75 -4.14 -10.43
C VAL A 496 -16.10 -4.55 -9.86
N GLY A 497 -16.18 -5.81 -9.43
CA GLY A 497 -17.33 -6.39 -8.74
C GLY A 497 -17.28 -7.91 -8.74
N LEU A 498 -18.12 -8.54 -7.93
CA LEU A 498 -18.27 -9.98 -7.87
C LEU A 498 -19.18 -10.48 -9.01
N SER A 499 -18.80 -11.55 -9.66
CA SER A 499 -19.66 -12.20 -10.66
C SER A 499 -20.93 -12.76 -10.03
N PRO A 500 -22.00 -13.00 -10.82
CA PRO A 500 -23.22 -13.62 -10.32
C PRO A 500 -22.98 -14.96 -9.62
N GLU A 501 -22.02 -15.75 -10.10
CA GLU A 501 -21.65 -17.04 -9.52
C GLU A 501 -20.96 -16.87 -8.16
N GLU A 502 -20.12 -15.86 -8.02
CA GLU A 502 -19.45 -15.53 -6.74
C GLU A 502 -20.46 -15.03 -5.72
N VAL A 503 -21.36 -14.14 -6.11
CA VAL A 503 -22.47 -13.67 -5.25
C VAL A 503 -23.32 -14.84 -4.79
N ALA A 504 -23.75 -15.72 -5.69
CA ALA A 504 -24.55 -16.90 -5.36
C ALA A 504 -23.84 -17.84 -4.37
N ARG A 505 -22.51 -17.99 -4.51
CA ARG A 505 -21.67 -18.81 -3.62
C ARG A 505 -21.49 -18.17 -2.24
N ALA A 506 -21.33 -16.87 -2.18
CA ALA A 506 -21.09 -16.15 -0.93
C ALA A 506 -22.37 -15.90 -0.12
N ARG A 507 -23.50 -15.65 -0.79
CA ARG A 507 -24.78 -15.25 -0.17
C ARG A 507 -25.26 -16.16 1.00
N PRO A 508 -25.13 -17.50 0.94
CA PRO A 508 -25.53 -18.35 2.07
C PRO A 508 -24.77 -18.10 3.37
N LYS A 509 -23.54 -17.54 3.28
CA LYS A 509 -22.67 -17.24 4.44
C LYS A 509 -22.73 -15.77 4.83
N GLN A 510 -22.82 -14.88 3.85
CA GLN A 510 -22.70 -13.43 4.02
C GLN A 510 -24.05 -12.70 4.09
N GLY A 511 -25.14 -13.40 3.74
CA GLY A 511 -26.46 -12.78 3.66
C GLY A 511 -26.59 -11.81 2.47
N PRO A 512 -27.63 -10.97 2.47
CA PRO A 512 -27.94 -10.07 1.34
C PRO A 512 -26.91 -8.95 1.13
N MET A 513 -26.08 -8.63 2.13
CA MET A 513 -25.05 -7.59 2.04
C MET A 513 -24.09 -7.81 0.87
N ILE A 514 -23.84 -9.07 0.49
CA ILE A 514 -22.94 -9.40 -0.63
C ILE A 514 -23.42 -8.82 -1.97
N ASP A 515 -24.71 -8.49 -2.12
CA ASP A 515 -25.26 -7.92 -3.34
C ASP A 515 -24.71 -6.52 -3.62
N ALA A 516 -24.27 -5.80 -2.59
CA ALA A 516 -23.61 -4.52 -2.74
C ALA A 516 -22.31 -4.62 -3.56
N PHE A 517 -21.64 -5.77 -3.48
CA PHE A 517 -20.40 -6.06 -4.19
C PHE A 517 -20.60 -6.68 -5.58
N ALA A 518 -21.84 -6.94 -5.99
CA ALA A 518 -22.11 -7.55 -7.28
C ALA A 518 -21.71 -6.63 -8.43
N LEU A 519 -21.06 -7.21 -9.44
CA LEU A 519 -20.86 -6.55 -10.72
C LEU A 519 -22.23 -6.26 -11.35
N ASP A 520 -22.40 -5.09 -11.92
CA ASP A 520 -23.52 -4.77 -12.79
C ASP A 520 -23.06 -4.84 -14.26
N PRO A 521 -23.31 -5.96 -14.95
CA PRO A 521 -22.90 -6.13 -16.34
C PRO A 521 -23.64 -5.18 -17.29
N ASP A 522 -24.81 -4.68 -16.90
CA ASP A 522 -25.65 -3.79 -17.67
C ASP A 522 -25.39 -2.31 -17.36
N ALA A 523 -24.44 -2.01 -16.45
CA ALA A 523 -24.04 -0.64 -16.15
C ALA A 523 -23.61 0.10 -17.43
N LYS A 524 -24.20 1.26 -17.64
CA LYS A 524 -23.89 2.09 -18.80
C LYS A 524 -22.57 2.86 -18.58
N PRO A 525 -21.79 3.09 -19.63
CA PRO A 525 -20.67 4.03 -19.57
C PRO A 525 -21.15 5.39 -19.04
N LEU A 526 -20.32 6.06 -18.25
CA LEU A 526 -20.61 7.38 -17.73
C LEU A 526 -20.73 8.39 -18.88
N ASP A 527 -21.78 9.18 -18.88
CA ASP A 527 -21.90 10.32 -19.79
C ASP A 527 -20.95 11.48 -19.38
N ALA A 528 -20.85 12.50 -20.23
CA ALA A 528 -19.95 13.63 -19.99
C ALA A 528 -20.29 14.46 -18.74
N ALA A 529 -21.54 14.45 -18.28
CA ALA A 529 -21.93 15.12 -17.05
C ALA A 529 -21.53 14.30 -15.81
N GLN A 530 -21.72 13.00 -15.85
CA GLN A 530 -21.28 12.07 -14.81
C GLN A 530 -19.74 12.05 -14.70
N GLN A 531 -19.02 12.02 -15.81
CA GLN A 531 -17.54 12.05 -15.81
C GLN A 531 -16.98 13.31 -15.11
N LYS A 532 -17.66 14.46 -15.21
CA LYS A 532 -17.26 15.69 -14.49
C LYS A 532 -17.41 15.59 -12.98
N LEU A 533 -18.24 14.67 -12.48
CA LEU A 533 -18.42 14.42 -11.06
C LEU A 533 -17.37 13.45 -10.50
N VAL A 534 -16.69 12.67 -11.34
CA VAL A 534 -15.58 11.83 -10.90
C VAL A 534 -14.35 12.70 -10.69
N LEU A 535 -14.00 12.97 -9.44
CA LEU A 535 -12.83 13.77 -9.06
C LEU A 535 -11.53 13.05 -9.38
N GLY A 536 -11.51 11.73 -9.29
CA GLY A 536 -10.38 10.87 -9.52
C GLY A 536 -10.46 9.58 -8.73
N GLY A 537 -9.30 9.08 -8.28
CA GLY A 537 -9.24 7.83 -7.52
C GLY A 537 -8.28 7.89 -6.34
N GLU A 538 -8.40 6.85 -5.52
CA GLU A 538 -7.61 6.67 -4.32
C GLU A 538 -7.21 5.20 -4.12
N ALA A 539 -6.01 4.96 -3.61
CA ALA A 539 -5.48 3.64 -3.33
C ALA A 539 -5.41 3.41 -1.81
N PRO A 540 -6.41 2.74 -1.21
CA PRO A 540 -6.41 2.44 0.22
C PRO A 540 -5.40 1.36 0.61
N LEU A 541 -4.73 1.57 1.77
CA LEU A 541 -3.96 0.57 2.49
C LEU A 541 -4.52 0.41 3.89
N TRP A 542 -5.39 -0.58 4.09
CA TRP A 542 -5.83 -1.01 5.41
C TRP A 542 -4.71 -1.75 6.12
N SER A 543 -4.60 -1.59 7.44
CA SER A 543 -3.41 -2.01 8.18
C SER A 543 -3.62 -3.15 9.17
N GLU A 544 -4.68 -3.98 9.03
CA GLU A 544 -4.89 -5.15 9.88
C GLU A 544 -3.70 -6.11 9.86
N ILE A 545 -3.03 -6.22 8.72
CA ILE A 545 -1.86 -7.08 8.50
C ILE A 545 -0.64 -6.30 8.00
N VAL A 546 -0.56 -5.01 8.30
CA VAL A 546 0.54 -4.12 7.90
C VAL A 546 1.08 -3.39 9.11
N SER A 547 2.33 -3.67 9.49
CA SER A 547 3.04 -2.93 10.53
C SER A 547 3.74 -1.70 9.95
N ASP A 548 4.21 -0.78 10.82
CA ASP A 548 4.99 0.40 10.43
C ASP A 548 6.18 0.06 9.52
N GLU A 549 6.90 -1.04 9.79
CA GLU A 549 8.03 -1.54 8.98
C GLU A 549 7.61 -1.98 7.57
N MET A 550 6.35 -2.41 7.37
CA MET A 550 5.88 -3.00 6.12
C MET A 550 5.29 -1.97 5.14
N VAL A 551 4.93 -0.78 5.60
CA VAL A 551 4.17 0.23 4.81
C VAL A 551 4.84 0.51 3.47
N ASP A 552 6.15 0.74 3.47
CA ASP A 552 6.89 1.08 2.26
C ASP A 552 6.74 -0.02 1.19
N ALA A 553 6.93 -1.29 1.54
CA ALA A 553 6.80 -2.43 0.62
C ALA A 553 5.33 -2.75 0.25
N ARG A 554 4.37 -2.32 1.08
CA ARG A 554 2.94 -2.52 0.80
C ARG A 554 2.35 -1.44 -0.10
N LEU A 555 2.83 -0.22 -0.02
CA LEU A 555 2.41 0.86 -0.90
C LEU A 555 3.14 0.81 -2.25
N TRP A 556 4.47 0.65 -2.23
CA TRP A 556 5.32 0.79 -3.42
C TRP A 556 5.85 -0.54 -3.94
N PRO A 557 6.02 -0.67 -5.28
CA PRO A 557 5.78 0.35 -6.34
C PRO A 557 4.34 0.44 -6.84
N ARG A 558 3.37 -0.30 -6.26
CA ARG A 558 1.98 -0.37 -6.74
C ARG A 558 1.31 0.99 -6.84
N SER A 559 1.54 1.86 -5.86
CA SER A 559 1.03 3.24 -5.88
C SER A 559 1.57 4.07 -7.05
N ALA A 560 2.78 3.79 -7.55
CA ALA A 560 3.31 4.46 -8.75
C ALA A 560 2.56 4.05 -10.02
N ALA A 561 2.24 2.75 -10.17
CA ALA A 561 1.41 2.26 -11.26
C ALA A 561 -0.02 2.84 -11.21
N ILE A 562 -0.60 2.94 -10.01
CA ILE A 562 -1.93 3.54 -9.81
C ILE A 562 -1.88 5.05 -10.08
N ALA A 563 -0.82 5.74 -9.64
CA ALA A 563 -0.62 7.16 -9.93
C ALA A 563 -0.64 7.44 -11.44
N GLU A 564 -0.07 6.55 -12.24
CA GLU A 564 -0.12 6.66 -13.71
C GLU A 564 -1.55 6.51 -14.25
N ARG A 565 -2.39 5.64 -13.67
CA ARG A 565 -3.81 5.54 -14.06
C ARG A 565 -4.59 6.81 -13.77
N PHE A 566 -4.21 7.54 -12.71
CA PHE A 566 -4.86 8.81 -12.34
C PHE A 566 -4.26 10.03 -13.05
N TRP A 567 -3.00 9.96 -13.46
CA TRP A 567 -2.29 11.06 -14.12
C TRP A 567 -2.39 11.02 -15.63
N SER A 568 -2.02 9.88 -16.23
CA SER A 568 -1.76 9.76 -17.68
C SER A 568 -3.05 9.60 -18.49
N ASP A 569 -2.95 9.77 -19.79
CA ASP A 569 -4.07 9.52 -20.71
C ASP A 569 -4.62 8.11 -20.59
N ALA A 570 -5.93 7.94 -20.81
CA ALA A 570 -6.62 6.66 -20.69
C ALA A 570 -6.04 5.55 -21.59
N SER A 571 -5.40 5.92 -22.70
CA SER A 571 -4.75 4.97 -23.63
C SER A 571 -3.47 4.36 -23.07
N VAL A 572 -2.86 4.96 -22.04
CA VAL A 572 -1.66 4.42 -21.36
C VAL A 572 -2.10 3.30 -20.43
N ARG A 573 -2.20 2.07 -20.97
CA ARG A 573 -2.72 0.88 -20.27
C ARG A 573 -1.99 -0.42 -20.64
N ASP A 574 -0.84 -0.33 -21.28
CA ASP A 574 0.00 -1.49 -21.58
C ASP A 574 0.68 -2.00 -20.29
N VAL A 575 0.20 -3.16 -19.83
CA VAL A 575 0.69 -3.80 -18.59
C VAL A 575 2.17 -4.18 -18.73
N ALA A 576 2.58 -4.72 -19.87
CA ALA A 576 3.97 -5.16 -20.07
C ALA A 576 4.94 -3.96 -20.08
N ASP A 577 4.54 -2.83 -20.67
CA ASP A 577 5.29 -1.57 -20.60
C ASP A 577 5.38 -1.04 -19.16
N MET A 578 4.26 -1.04 -18.42
CA MET A 578 4.23 -0.64 -17.03
C MET A 578 5.16 -1.52 -16.17
N GLU A 579 5.07 -2.84 -16.29
CA GLU A 579 5.91 -3.80 -15.53
C GLU A 579 7.41 -3.63 -15.80
N ARG A 580 7.81 -3.24 -17.02
CA ARG A 580 9.22 -2.92 -17.33
C ARG A 580 9.72 -1.66 -16.61
N ARG A 581 8.85 -0.69 -16.37
CA ARG A 581 9.18 0.59 -15.73
C ARG A 581 9.15 0.53 -14.20
N LEU A 582 8.38 -0.40 -13.60
CA LEU A 582 8.24 -0.52 -12.16
C LEU A 582 9.57 -0.66 -11.39
N PRO A 583 10.52 -1.51 -11.79
CA PRO A 583 11.79 -1.62 -11.07
C PRO A 583 12.62 -0.33 -11.12
N VAL A 584 12.46 0.46 -12.18
CA VAL A 584 13.21 1.72 -12.34
C VAL A 584 12.67 2.77 -11.37
N ILE A 585 11.35 2.95 -11.32
CA ILE A 585 10.73 3.89 -10.37
C ILE A 585 10.94 3.45 -8.92
N GLN A 586 10.89 2.16 -8.62
CA GLN A 586 11.18 1.65 -7.27
C GLN A 586 12.61 2.02 -6.83
N ASN A 587 13.59 1.80 -7.71
CA ASN A 587 14.99 2.17 -7.41
C ASN A 587 15.17 3.68 -7.19
N GLU A 588 14.45 4.52 -7.94
CA GLU A 588 14.47 5.97 -7.76
C GLU A 588 13.86 6.40 -6.42
N LEU A 589 12.71 5.82 -6.06
CA LEU A 589 12.06 6.07 -4.79
C LEU A 589 12.96 5.66 -3.61
N GLU A 590 13.62 4.51 -3.70
CA GLU A 590 14.58 4.05 -2.68
C GLU A 590 15.83 4.94 -2.63
N ALA A 591 16.34 5.37 -3.78
CA ALA A 591 17.47 6.31 -3.83
C ALA A 591 17.13 7.67 -3.19
N THR A 592 15.86 8.03 -3.10
CA THR A 592 15.37 9.29 -2.52
C THR A 592 14.77 9.15 -1.12
N GLY A 593 14.79 7.95 -0.52
CA GLY A 593 14.51 7.77 0.89
C GLY A 593 13.52 6.67 1.27
N LEU A 594 12.83 6.06 0.30
CA LEU A 594 11.97 4.90 0.56
C LEU A 594 12.81 3.73 1.10
N GLN A 595 12.27 2.94 2.03
CA GLN A 595 13.01 1.91 2.75
C GLN A 595 12.49 0.49 2.52
N ALA A 596 11.71 0.24 1.46
CA ALA A 596 11.07 -1.06 1.22
C ALA A 596 12.07 -2.22 1.26
N SER A 597 13.11 -2.18 0.42
CA SER A 597 14.15 -3.23 0.40
C SER A 597 14.95 -3.32 1.70
N ALA A 598 15.18 -2.20 2.40
CA ALA A 598 15.91 -2.21 3.67
C ALA A 598 15.09 -2.91 4.77
N HIS A 599 13.79 -2.64 4.85
CA HIS A 599 12.88 -3.29 5.79
C HIS A 599 12.70 -4.78 5.49
N GLU A 600 12.49 -5.15 4.22
CA GLU A 600 12.43 -6.57 3.82
C GLU A 600 13.70 -7.34 4.22
N ASN A 601 14.88 -6.77 3.96
CA ASN A 601 16.15 -7.36 4.35
C ASN A 601 16.29 -7.49 5.88
N ALA A 602 15.82 -6.50 6.64
CA ALA A 602 15.82 -6.55 8.10
C ALA A 602 14.89 -7.66 8.63
N MET A 603 13.71 -7.83 8.04
CA MET A 603 12.77 -8.92 8.37
C MET A 603 13.37 -10.29 8.07
N ILE A 604 14.03 -10.46 6.90
CA ILE A 604 14.73 -11.69 6.52
C ILE A 604 15.86 -12.00 7.50
N ALA A 605 16.68 -11.00 7.83
CA ALA A 605 17.82 -11.18 8.75
C ALA A 605 17.35 -11.58 10.17
N ARG A 606 16.22 -11.08 10.60
CA ARG A 606 15.58 -11.40 11.89
C ARG A 606 15.12 -12.86 11.94
N LEU A 607 14.55 -13.36 10.84
CA LEU A 607 14.07 -14.75 10.74
C LEU A 607 15.20 -15.77 10.53
N THR A 608 16.24 -15.40 9.79
CA THR A 608 17.34 -16.30 9.40
C THR A 608 18.70 -15.68 9.74
N PRO A 609 19.02 -15.45 11.04
CA PRO A 609 20.25 -14.81 11.46
C PRO A 609 21.47 -15.62 10.98
N GLY A 610 22.42 -14.93 10.33
CA GLY A 610 23.66 -15.52 9.84
C GLY A 610 23.58 -16.26 8.49
N ASN A 611 22.39 -16.58 7.97
CA ASN A 611 22.21 -17.21 6.66
C ASN A 611 20.92 -16.77 5.97
N VAL A 612 20.89 -15.55 5.46
CA VAL A 612 19.72 -14.92 4.85
C VAL A 612 19.37 -15.46 3.45
N GLY A 613 20.37 -15.98 2.72
CA GLY A 613 20.25 -16.32 1.29
C GLY A 613 19.06 -17.20 0.93
N PRO A 614 18.83 -18.34 1.62
CA PRO A 614 17.74 -19.23 1.26
C PRO A 614 16.34 -18.63 1.41
N LEU A 615 16.09 -17.82 2.44
CA LEU A 615 14.82 -17.12 2.60
C LEU A 615 14.67 -15.99 1.58
N THR A 616 15.74 -15.22 1.31
CA THR A 616 15.75 -14.20 0.27
C THR A 616 15.37 -14.78 -1.10
N VAL A 617 15.96 -15.93 -1.49
CA VAL A 617 15.61 -16.59 -2.76
C VAL A 617 14.14 -17.00 -2.75
N LEU A 618 13.63 -17.59 -1.69
CA LEU A 618 12.23 -18.03 -1.62
C LEU A 618 11.27 -16.84 -1.76
N THR A 619 11.46 -15.78 -0.97
CA THR A 619 10.56 -14.60 -0.97
C THR A 619 10.66 -13.80 -2.27
N SER A 620 11.83 -13.77 -2.93
CA SER A 620 12.01 -13.04 -4.19
C SER A 620 11.30 -13.64 -5.40
N VAL A 621 10.86 -14.91 -5.34
CA VAL A 621 10.17 -15.61 -6.44
C VAL A 621 8.81 -16.16 -6.04
N THR A 622 8.29 -15.67 -4.94
CA THR A 622 6.91 -15.90 -4.48
C THR A 622 6.17 -14.58 -4.32
N ASN A 623 4.84 -14.63 -4.40
CA ASN A 623 3.96 -13.53 -4.01
C ASN A 623 3.22 -13.91 -2.73
N PRO A 624 2.75 -12.93 -1.94
CA PRO A 624 1.79 -13.20 -0.88
C PRO A 624 0.44 -13.67 -1.46
N VAL A 625 -0.33 -14.39 -0.64
CA VAL A 625 -1.74 -14.67 -0.95
C VAL A 625 -2.55 -13.39 -1.00
N ARG A 626 -3.64 -13.37 -1.78
CA ARG A 626 -4.40 -12.18 -2.15
C ARG A 626 -5.80 -12.19 -1.55
N ASN A 627 -6.53 -11.08 -1.72
CA ASN A 627 -7.99 -11.00 -1.53
C ASN A 627 -8.45 -11.51 -0.15
N TYR A 628 -7.96 -10.91 0.92
CA TYR A 628 -8.22 -11.27 2.34
C TYR A 628 -7.71 -12.65 2.77
N ALA A 629 -7.03 -13.40 1.90
CA ALA A 629 -6.47 -14.69 2.30
C ALA A 629 -5.42 -14.53 3.41
N MET A 630 -4.59 -13.46 3.39
CA MET A 630 -3.64 -13.16 4.44
C MET A 630 -4.34 -12.82 5.77
N ASN A 631 -5.41 -12.01 5.73
CA ASN A 631 -6.23 -11.69 6.90
C ASN A 631 -6.83 -12.96 7.52
N ARG A 632 -7.30 -13.89 6.68
CA ARG A 632 -7.81 -15.19 7.14
C ARG A 632 -6.73 -16.04 7.82
N LEU A 633 -5.51 -16.07 7.28
CA LEU A 633 -4.37 -16.74 7.94
C LEU A 633 -4.05 -16.07 9.28
N ALA A 634 -4.02 -14.72 9.31
CA ALA A 634 -3.78 -13.96 10.52
C ALA A 634 -4.86 -14.17 11.59
N SER A 635 -6.12 -14.38 11.21
CA SER A 635 -7.20 -14.66 12.17
C SER A 635 -6.98 -15.93 13.00
N HIS A 636 -6.15 -16.87 12.53
CA HIS A 636 -5.78 -18.08 13.24
C HIS A 636 -4.43 -17.96 13.97
N SER A 637 -3.54 -17.11 13.49
CA SER A 637 -2.14 -17.01 13.92
C SER A 637 -1.83 -15.70 14.67
N GLY A 638 -2.75 -14.72 14.64
CA GLY A 638 -2.53 -13.38 15.21
C GLY A 638 -1.35 -12.68 14.55
N ASP A 639 -0.65 -11.83 15.30
CA ASP A 639 0.49 -11.02 14.82
C ASP A 639 1.69 -11.87 14.34
N ALA A 640 1.68 -13.19 14.52
CA ALA A 640 2.71 -14.06 13.96
C ALA A 640 2.77 -13.93 12.42
N MET A 641 1.63 -13.66 11.77
CA MET A 641 1.61 -13.46 10.31
C MET A 641 2.34 -12.20 9.84
N LEU A 642 2.48 -11.16 10.67
CA LEU A 642 3.29 -9.96 10.36
C LEU A 642 4.79 -10.28 10.25
N ASN A 643 5.22 -11.41 10.76
CA ASN A 643 6.60 -11.88 10.73
C ASN A 643 6.80 -13.15 9.89
N ALA A 644 5.76 -13.64 9.21
CA ALA A 644 5.86 -14.84 8.38
C ALA A 644 6.54 -14.54 7.02
N PRO A 645 7.10 -15.54 6.33
CA PRO A 645 7.63 -15.36 4.98
C PRO A 645 6.66 -14.70 3.98
N GLY A 646 5.34 -14.97 4.10
CA GLY A 646 4.31 -14.30 3.29
C GLY A 646 4.17 -12.81 3.56
N ALA A 647 4.54 -12.34 4.76
CA ALA A 647 4.58 -10.91 5.07
C ALA A 647 5.78 -10.19 4.42
N ILE A 648 6.84 -10.92 4.09
CA ILE A 648 8.05 -10.38 3.43
C ILE A 648 7.86 -10.36 1.91
N ALA A 649 7.26 -11.41 1.33
CA ALA A 649 7.08 -11.52 -0.11
C ALA A 649 6.32 -10.30 -0.68
N ALA A 650 6.84 -9.74 -1.78
CA ALA A 650 6.24 -8.59 -2.45
C ALA A 650 5.08 -9.02 -3.38
N PRO A 651 3.98 -8.25 -3.47
CA PRO A 651 2.95 -8.46 -4.47
C PRO A 651 3.46 -8.42 -5.91
N ASP A 652 4.47 -7.57 -6.19
CA ASP A 652 5.22 -7.51 -7.44
C ASP A 652 6.63 -8.09 -7.25
N SER A 653 6.80 -9.39 -7.47
CA SER A 653 8.11 -10.05 -7.44
C SER A 653 8.90 -9.74 -8.71
N PHE A 654 9.83 -8.77 -8.66
CA PHE A 654 10.65 -8.41 -9.82
C PHE A 654 11.51 -9.55 -10.35
N ALA A 655 11.99 -10.45 -9.50
CA ALA A 655 12.75 -11.62 -9.93
C ALA A 655 11.88 -12.59 -10.73
N ALA A 656 10.64 -12.81 -10.28
CA ALA A 656 9.68 -13.64 -11.01
C ALA A 656 9.21 -12.96 -12.31
N MET A 657 8.93 -11.67 -12.29
CA MET A 657 8.56 -10.90 -13.50
C MET A 657 9.66 -11.00 -14.56
N LYS A 658 10.93 -10.80 -14.16
CA LYS A 658 12.09 -10.96 -15.05
C LYS A 658 12.18 -12.38 -15.62
N PHE A 659 12.01 -13.41 -14.77
CA PHE A 659 12.02 -14.80 -15.23
C PHE A 659 10.90 -15.06 -16.24
N ASN A 660 9.70 -14.60 -15.96
CA ASN A 660 8.52 -14.80 -16.82
C ASN A 660 8.69 -14.10 -18.18
N ASP A 661 9.18 -12.84 -18.20
CA ASP A 661 9.52 -12.12 -19.45
C ASP A 661 10.57 -12.87 -20.27
N MET A 662 11.67 -13.24 -19.64
CA MET A 662 12.75 -13.99 -20.33
C MET A 662 12.25 -15.32 -20.88
N ALA A 663 11.39 -16.04 -20.16
CA ALA A 663 10.80 -17.29 -20.63
C ALA A 663 9.89 -17.06 -21.84
N ALA A 664 9.06 -16.03 -21.84
CA ALA A 664 8.19 -15.67 -22.95
C ALA A 664 9.02 -15.28 -24.20
N ARG A 665 10.06 -14.50 -24.06
CA ARG A 665 10.98 -14.08 -25.13
C ARG A 665 11.80 -15.27 -25.67
N TYR A 666 12.24 -16.19 -24.80
CA TYR A 666 12.89 -17.42 -25.23
C TYR A 666 11.99 -18.28 -26.11
N VAL A 667 10.72 -18.42 -25.71
CA VAL A 667 9.69 -19.14 -26.48
C VAL A 667 9.41 -18.42 -27.81
N ALA A 668 9.42 -17.09 -27.82
CA ALA A 668 9.26 -16.27 -29.03
C ALA A 668 10.47 -16.33 -29.99
N GLY A 669 11.62 -16.88 -29.58
CA GLY A 669 12.75 -17.15 -30.47
C GLY A 669 14.13 -16.66 -30.00
N GLU A 670 14.24 -15.91 -28.92
CA GLU A 670 15.51 -15.41 -28.36
C GLU A 670 16.27 -16.55 -27.63
N LYS A 671 16.94 -17.41 -28.40
CA LYS A 671 17.55 -18.66 -27.88
C LYS A 671 18.73 -18.43 -26.95
N GLU A 672 19.38 -17.27 -26.99
CA GLU A 672 20.45 -16.83 -26.08
C GLU A 672 19.96 -16.74 -24.62
N LEU A 673 18.67 -16.54 -24.38
CA LEU A 673 18.07 -16.53 -23.06
C LEU A 673 18.04 -17.91 -22.37
N ALA A 674 18.32 -19.00 -23.09
CA ALA A 674 18.35 -20.35 -22.51
C ALA A 674 19.36 -20.50 -21.36
N ALA A 675 20.56 -19.89 -21.48
CA ALA A 675 21.58 -19.99 -20.46
C ALA A 675 21.22 -19.26 -19.17
N PRO A 676 20.81 -17.97 -19.18
CA PRO A 676 20.38 -17.29 -17.97
C PRO A 676 19.12 -17.91 -17.36
N LEU A 677 18.13 -18.36 -18.14
CA LEU A 677 16.95 -19.08 -17.62
C LEU A 677 17.36 -20.35 -16.86
N LYS A 678 18.27 -21.16 -17.41
CA LYS A 678 18.79 -22.33 -16.71
C LYS A 678 19.47 -21.97 -15.40
N GLN A 679 20.30 -20.93 -15.39
CA GLN A 679 20.98 -20.46 -14.18
C GLN A 679 19.97 -20.07 -13.07
N MET A 680 18.91 -19.35 -13.43
CA MET A 680 17.85 -18.98 -12.48
C MET A 680 17.14 -20.24 -11.94
N LEU A 681 16.75 -21.17 -12.82
CA LEU A 681 16.06 -22.40 -12.42
C LEU A 681 16.97 -23.32 -11.58
N ASP A 682 18.28 -23.42 -11.88
CA ASP A 682 19.24 -24.17 -11.07
C ASP A 682 19.39 -23.56 -9.66
N LEU A 683 19.37 -22.22 -9.54
CA LEU A 683 19.35 -21.52 -8.25
C LEU A 683 18.09 -21.89 -7.44
N TYR A 684 16.91 -21.82 -8.06
CA TYR A 684 15.64 -22.11 -7.39
C TYR A 684 15.54 -23.58 -6.98
N LEU A 685 16.05 -24.48 -7.81
CA LEU A 685 16.11 -25.92 -7.51
C LEU A 685 17.05 -26.21 -6.32
N ALA A 686 18.24 -25.60 -6.32
CA ALA A 686 19.24 -25.80 -5.27
C ALA A 686 18.84 -25.17 -3.93
N ASN A 687 18.01 -24.13 -3.96
CA ASN A 687 17.60 -23.38 -2.78
C ASN A 687 16.87 -24.23 -1.72
N ASP A 688 16.18 -25.30 -2.12
CA ASP A 688 15.41 -26.13 -1.19
C ASP A 688 16.27 -26.76 -0.09
N ALA A 689 17.47 -27.22 -0.43
CA ALA A 689 18.42 -27.76 0.55
C ALA A 689 18.93 -26.68 1.51
N GLY A 690 19.21 -25.47 1.00
CA GLY A 690 19.59 -24.32 1.81
C GLY A 690 18.45 -23.87 2.75
N TYR A 691 17.23 -23.82 2.24
CA TYR A 691 16.05 -23.45 3.03
C TYR A 691 15.78 -24.47 4.15
N ALA A 692 15.93 -25.76 3.89
CA ALA A 692 15.82 -26.80 4.92
C ALA A 692 16.75 -26.57 6.10
N ALA A 693 17.96 -26.06 5.84
CA ALA A 693 18.95 -25.80 6.88
C ALA A 693 18.61 -24.59 7.77
N VAL A 694 17.88 -23.60 7.24
CA VAL A 694 17.48 -22.39 7.99
C VAL A 694 16.06 -22.49 8.59
N ALA A 695 15.24 -23.43 8.13
CA ALA A 695 13.86 -23.61 8.59
C ALA A 695 13.79 -24.23 10.00
N THR A 696 14.29 -23.53 11.00
CA THR A 696 14.39 -24.01 12.40
C THR A 696 13.24 -23.53 13.31
N THR A 697 12.52 -22.50 12.91
CA THR A 697 11.37 -21.96 13.66
C THR A 697 10.05 -22.44 13.06
N PRO A 698 8.94 -22.46 13.83
CA PRO A 698 7.62 -22.84 13.30
C PRO A 698 7.19 -22.02 12.08
N LEU A 699 7.44 -20.69 12.05
CA LEU A 699 7.12 -19.82 10.92
C LEU A 699 7.88 -20.21 9.64
N LEU A 700 9.16 -20.57 9.76
CA LEU A 700 9.96 -20.99 8.63
C LEU A 700 9.63 -22.43 8.21
N GLN A 701 9.30 -23.31 9.17
CA GLN A 701 8.88 -24.67 8.89
C GLN A 701 7.55 -24.71 8.12
N ASP A 702 6.64 -23.79 8.41
CA ASP A 702 5.38 -23.65 7.69
C ASP A 702 5.58 -23.35 6.19
N ALA A 703 6.63 -22.59 5.80
CA ALA A 703 6.96 -22.34 4.40
C ALA A 703 7.77 -23.47 3.71
N ARG A 704 8.18 -24.51 4.45
CA ARG A 704 8.96 -25.61 3.89
C ARG A 704 8.31 -26.31 2.69
N PRO A 705 6.98 -26.59 2.70
CA PRO A 705 6.31 -27.18 1.53
C PRO A 705 6.41 -26.28 0.28
N VAL A 706 6.35 -24.95 0.43
CA VAL A 706 6.47 -24.01 -0.70
C VAL A 706 7.87 -24.05 -1.30
N SER A 707 8.91 -24.12 -0.47
CA SER A 707 10.30 -24.31 -0.94
C SER A 707 10.46 -25.59 -1.77
N GLN A 708 9.88 -26.70 -1.31
CA GLN A 708 9.90 -27.99 -2.04
C GLN A 708 9.13 -27.90 -3.37
N GLN A 709 7.99 -27.23 -3.37
CA GLN A 709 7.20 -27.01 -4.58
C GLN A 709 7.93 -26.13 -5.58
N LEU A 710 8.60 -25.05 -5.13
CA LEU A 710 9.44 -24.20 -5.97
C LEU A 710 10.55 -25.03 -6.65
N ALA A 711 11.23 -25.90 -5.90
CA ALA A 711 12.24 -26.77 -6.46
C ALA A 711 11.69 -27.76 -7.50
N ALA A 712 10.46 -28.27 -7.26
CA ALA A 712 9.78 -29.16 -8.23
C ALA A 712 9.40 -28.41 -9.52
N VAL A 713 8.87 -27.19 -9.41
CA VAL A 713 8.53 -26.30 -10.54
C VAL A 713 9.78 -25.94 -11.34
N ALA A 714 10.87 -25.55 -10.64
CA ALA A 714 12.15 -25.23 -11.28
C ALA A 714 12.74 -26.42 -12.06
N ARG A 715 12.65 -27.63 -11.50
CA ARG A 715 13.07 -28.86 -12.19
C ARG A 715 12.32 -29.08 -13.48
N VAL A 716 11.01 -28.86 -13.50
CA VAL A 716 10.17 -28.95 -14.70
C VAL A 716 10.59 -27.94 -15.76
N GLY A 717 10.85 -26.68 -15.37
CA GLY A 717 11.39 -25.67 -16.28
C GLY A 717 12.73 -26.07 -16.91
N LEU A 718 13.66 -26.61 -16.10
CA LEU A 718 14.95 -27.13 -16.58
C LEU A 718 14.76 -28.31 -17.56
N GLU A 719 13.87 -29.23 -17.27
CA GLU A 719 13.56 -30.35 -18.19
C GLU A 719 13.02 -29.83 -19.52
N ALA A 720 12.12 -28.85 -19.50
CA ALA A 720 11.53 -28.24 -20.69
C ALA A 720 12.58 -27.56 -21.59
N ILE A 721 13.57 -26.84 -21.00
CA ILE A 721 14.64 -26.17 -21.77
C ILE A 721 15.68 -27.16 -22.30
N ARG A 722 15.98 -28.25 -21.58
CA ARG A 722 17.08 -29.16 -21.91
C ARG A 722 16.81 -30.14 -23.08
N LYS A 723 15.54 -30.39 -23.40
CA LYS A 723 15.17 -31.42 -24.38
C LYS A 723 14.59 -30.82 -25.66
N HIS A 724 15.35 -30.97 -26.76
CA HIS A 724 14.89 -30.72 -28.15
C HIS A 724 14.10 -31.89 -28.76
N ARG A 725 13.73 -32.92 -27.98
CA ARG A 725 12.94 -34.07 -28.46
C ARG A 725 11.66 -34.16 -27.66
N SER A 726 10.59 -34.59 -28.31
CA SER A 726 9.25 -34.75 -27.70
C SER A 726 9.33 -35.54 -26.39
N HIS A 727 8.79 -34.96 -25.33
CA HIS A 727 8.66 -35.62 -24.04
C HIS A 727 7.58 -36.72 -24.14
N GLY A 728 7.82 -37.89 -23.52
CA GLY A 728 6.86 -38.98 -23.51
C GLY A 728 5.60 -38.68 -22.68
N ARG A 729 4.50 -39.38 -22.95
CA ARG A 729 3.17 -39.22 -22.26
C ARG A 729 3.26 -39.25 -20.73
N HIS A 730 4.25 -39.94 -20.16
CA HIS A 730 4.45 -40.00 -18.69
C HIS A 730 4.97 -38.67 -18.14
N TRP A 731 5.89 -38.00 -18.82
CA TRP A 731 6.41 -36.68 -18.45
C TRP A 731 5.26 -35.66 -18.46
N HIS A 732 4.50 -35.58 -19.54
CA HIS A 732 3.36 -34.67 -19.66
C HIS A 732 2.33 -34.89 -18.55
N ARG A 733 1.96 -36.13 -18.23
CA ARG A 733 1.04 -36.38 -17.11
C ARG A 733 1.56 -35.91 -15.77
N ARG A 734 2.86 -36.12 -15.46
CA ARG A 734 3.49 -35.69 -14.22
C ARG A 734 3.53 -34.17 -14.15
N VAL A 735 3.96 -33.50 -15.21
CA VAL A 735 4.09 -32.03 -15.29
C VAL A 735 2.73 -31.37 -15.18
N ASN A 736 1.74 -31.81 -15.98
CA ASN A 736 0.41 -31.23 -15.94
C ASN A 736 -0.25 -31.39 -14.56
N LYS A 737 -0.02 -32.52 -13.87
CA LYS A 737 -0.52 -32.71 -12.50
C LYS A 737 0.11 -31.71 -11.53
N LEU A 738 1.43 -31.48 -11.60
CA LEU A 738 2.13 -30.53 -10.75
C LEU A 738 1.63 -29.09 -11.00
N LEU A 739 1.61 -28.67 -12.27
CA LEU A 739 1.19 -27.31 -12.63
C LEU A 739 -0.30 -27.08 -12.28
N ALA A 740 -1.19 -28.01 -12.55
CA ALA A 740 -2.59 -27.90 -12.16
C ALA A 740 -2.80 -27.78 -10.64
N THR A 741 -1.94 -28.42 -9.83
CA THR A 741 -1.97 -28.23 -8.37
C THR A 741 -1.59 -26.80 -7.99
N GLN A 742 -0.58 -26.21 -8.64
CA GLN A 742 -0.18 -24.82 -8.39
C GLN A 742 -1.24 -23.83 -8.89
N ASP A 743 -1.83 -24.08 -10.06
CA ASP A 743 -2.91 -23.25 -10.60
C ASP A 743 -4.13 -23.25 -9.66
N ALA A 744 -4.48 -24.42 -9.08
CA ALA A 744 -5.54 -24.53 -8.08
C ALA A 744 -5.21 -23.71 -6.80
N THR A 745 -3.94 -23.66 -6.39
CA THR A 745 -3.50 -22.85 -5.26
C THR A 745 -3.67 -21.34 -5.55
N PHE A 746 -3.34 -20.89 -6.76
CA PHE A 746 -3.63 -19.52 -7.17
C PHE A 746 -5.14 -19.24 -7.21
N ALA A 747 -5.93 -20.15 -7.77
CA ALA A 747 -7.38 -20.01 -7.84
C ALA A 747 -8.04 -19.91 -6.46
N ALA A 748 -7.46 -20.54 -5.44
CA ALA A 748 -7.94 -20.47 -4.05
C ALA A 748 -7.84 -19.06 -3.44
N CYS A 749 -7.04 -18.16 -4.02
CA CYS A 749 -6.86 -16.78 -3.57
C CYS A 749 -7.25 -15.77 -4.66
N ALA A 750 -7.84 -16.20 -5.77
CA ALA A 750 -8.14 -15.34 -6.91
C ALA A 750 -9.20 -14.28 -6.59
N THR A 751 -10.13 -14.58 -5.67
CA THR A 751 -11.17 -13.65 -5.22
C THR A 751 -11.37 -13.75 -3.71
N ALA A 752 -11.99 -12.73 -3.11
CA ALA A 752 -12.36 -12.75 -1.70
C ALA A 752 -13.21 -13.98 -1.35
N VAL A 753 -14.17 -14.34 -2.20
CA VAL A 753 -15.02 -15.52 -2.01
C VAL A 753 -14.21 -16.81 -2.04
N ALA A 754 -13.28 -16.95 -2.99
CA ALA A 754 -12.41 -18.11 -3.08
C ALA A 754 -11.53 -18.25 -1.83
N SER A 755 -10.96 -17.16 -1.33
CA SER A 755 -10.10 -17.17 -0.15
C SER A 755 -10.79 -17.68 1.12
N TYR A 756 -12.11 -17.54 1.23
CA TYR A 756 -12.91 -18.04 2.36
C TYR A 756 -13.42 -19.48 2.19
N THR A 757 -13.36 -20.04 1.00
CA THR A 757 -13.95 -21.33 0.68
C THR A 757 -12.95 -22.43 0.41
N HIS A 758 -11.69 -22.10 0.15
CA HIS A 758 -10.62 -23.05 -0.17
C HIS A 758 -9.56 -23.11 0.92
N GLU A 759 -8.77 -24.19 0.90
CA GLU A 759 -7.55 -24.28 1.72
C GLU A 759 -6.48 -23.32 1.19
N LEU A 760 -5.86 -22.59 2.09
CA LEU A 760 -4.85 -21.59 1.74
C LEU A 760 -3.44 -22.21 1.76
N PRO A 761 -2.52 -21.70 0.93
CA PRO A 761 -1.16 -22.21 0.91
C PRO A 761 -0.41 -21.90 2.22
N PRO A 762 0.54 -22.76 2.62
CA PRO A 762 1.36 -22.54 3.79
C PRO A 762 2.09 -21.20 3.78
N SER A 763 2.27 -20.59 4.94
CA SER A 763 2.91 -19.27 5.12
C SER A 763 2.36 -18.14 4.25
N GLY A 764 1.22 -18.33 3.60
CA GLY A 764 0.62 -17.34 2.72
C GLY A 764 1.44 -17.04 1.46
N LEU A 765 2.16 -18.01 0.89
CA LEU A 765 3.04 -17.84 -0.27
C LEU A 765 2.51 -18.53 -1.54
N LEU A 766 2.61 -17.84 -2.68
CA LEU A 766 2.30 -18.32 -4.03
C LEU A 766 3.55 -18.31 -4.90
N ILE A 767 3.81 -19.36 -5.68
CA ILE A 767 5.00 -19.45 -6.56
C ILE A 767 4.82 -18.55 -7.79
N ALA A 768 5.55 -17.46 -7.87
CA ALA A 768 5.35 -16.40 -8.87
C ALA A 768 5.96 -16.69 -10.26
N ILE A 769 6.83 -17.71 -10.40
CA ILE A 769 7.47 -18.06 -11.68
C ILE A 769 6.61 -19.00 -12.57
N LEU A 770 5.40 -19.34 -12.13
CA LEU A 770 4.55 -20.29 -12.87
C LEU A 770 4.22 -19.88 -14.32
N PRO A 771 3.90 -18.62 -14.63
CA PRO A 771 3.62 -18.23 -16.02
C PRO A 771 4.78 -18.54 -16.97
N GLY A 772 6.01 -18.26 -16.57
CA GLY A 772 7.22 -18.55 -17.35
C GLY A 772 7.44 -20.07 -17.52
N VAL A 773 7.21 -20.87 -16.45
CA VAL A 773 7.35 -22.31 -16.52
C VAL A 773 6.26 -22.93 -17.42
N HIS A 774 5.03 -22.44 -17.38
CA HIS A 774 3.97 -22.84 -18.33
C HIS A 774 4.38 -22.53 -19.77
N ALA A 775 4.92 -21.35 -20.05
CA ALA A 775 5.40 -20.99 -21.39
C ALA A 775 6.49 -21.96 -21.89
N LEU A 776 7.48 -22.28 -21.04
CA LEU A 776 8.55 -23.22 -21.37
C LEU A 776 8.02 -24.63 -21.63
N VAL A 777 7.07 -25.12 -20.79
CA VAL A 777 6.48 -26.46 -20.95
C VAL A 777 5.66 -26.55 -22.23
N ASN A 778 4.83 -25.53 -22.51
CA ASN A 778 4.03 -25.50 -23.74
C ASN A 778 4.90 -25.41 -25.01
N HIS A 779 6.05 -24.75 -24.94
CA HIS A 779 7.02 -24.69 -26.05
C HIS A 779 7.76 -26.04 -26.27
N ALA A 780 7.88 -26.86 -25.24
CA ALA A 780 8.53 -28.16 -25.31
C ALA A 780 7.64 -29.26 -25.92
N HIS A 781 6.40 -28.95 -26.23
CA HIS A 781 5.44 -29.77 -26.95
C HIS A 781 5.68 -29.65 -28.45
#